data_b0c057acd99744cd8493fdfa1c2e2f9c
#
_entry.id   b0c057acd99744cd8493fdfa1c2e2f9c
#
_cell.length_a   1.000
_cell.length_b   1.000
_cell.length_c   1.000
_cell.angle_alpha   90.00
_cell.angle_beta   90.00
_cell.angle_gamma   90.00
#
_symmetry.space_group_name_H-M   'P 1'
#
loop_
_entity.id
_entity.type
_entity.pdbx_description
1 polymer ?
#
loop_
_entity_poly.entity_id
_entity_poly.type
_entity_poly.pdbx_seq_one_letter_code
_entity_poly.pdbx_strand_id
1 'polypeptide(L)'
;MVVDTGRSVDVLAPPSEYYRVPPARRSAGIHRSRSRSYQRSYTSLDTFDGDEQLLEQVDEESSEGAGSEKDNNDVSEQRPTRLTRSTTSFSNMRRRGSADEKSTLTRRFLVDIDVIEKAILAQEDTNGDYQITVEDLGPKVLKVPTASSGGFRTFEVRGTYMLSNLLQEMALARDCGMSQVVIDEERLNENPVNRLSRMIRTTFWNGLVRCMDESGIQAICRDPKNTKPGANPIIYVPYDDQPAYEYYTGIARDLSNFNIKVVKLPKDITPRYVKSINDQFGILSLAADVSYDANGRLVYRPLPFVVPGGRFNEQYGWDSYFEALGLLVDGRCQLAKNMVDNFAYEIKHYGKILNANRSYYLTRSQPPFLTDMILKVFEALPSKTDDEKKRNHEWLQRSFDAAITEYLTVWMTEPRLDKKTGLSCYHPTGIGMPPETESTHFDHTVKPYADRLGVSVEEYKQLYQSDQIIEPELDAYFVHDRAVRESGHDTSYRLERRCANLATVDLNCLLYKYEVDIADTLDAHFGGRFAWSGGRDMDATEWRTRAEKRRQSIDKYLWNERKGLYFDYDVVLGEQSVYESVTALWALWAGCATPAQARKLVDVSCRKFEVKGGLVSGTEESRGVISLHRPNRQWDFPFGWAPHQIMAWYGLYSYGFVDVARRFAYRWLFTITQAFVDFNGVVPEKFDVVNMTHRFQVEYGNVGVDFKHVTREGFGWMNASYQVGLTYLTSHMRRALGMLTPPDMFFAKTNWKTDGTASHTPATTPGPVPVFIPEFGTPQYRQQSNALFNALRDLTIDADGTVKKPIVVVGDSGSSSPDSDQRIGSPKSDSFDSQYRKKMRTRSKRRGGDKRKSSHVF
;
A
#
# COMPACT_ATOMS: atom_id res chain seq x y z
N MET A 1 -17.51 25.08 38.33
CA MET A 1 -17.96 23.73 37.96
C MET A 1 -16.93 23.18 37.03
N VAL A 2 -16.09 22.30 37.51
CA VAL A 2 -15.01 21.65 36.74
C VAL A 2 -15.67 20.57 35.90
N VAL A 3 -15.61 20.68 34.59
CA VAL A 3 -15.95 19.60 33.68
C VAL A 3 -14.65 18.87 33.37
N ASP A 4 -14.58 17.70 33.94
CA ASP A 4 -13.56 16.69 33.73
C ASP A 4 -13.66 16.20 32.26
N THR A 5 -12.79 16.69 31.37
CA THR A 5 -12.61 16.16 30.02
C THR A 5 -11.61 15.02 30.10
N GLY A 6 -12.12 13.91 30.58
CA GLY A 6 -11.36 12.70 30.72
C GLY A 6 -10.92 12.05 29.45
N ARG A 7 -9.73 11.53 29.52
CA ARG A 7 -9.10 10.44 28.76
C ARG A 7 -8.87 10.68 27.28
N SER A 8 -7.72 11.28 27.02
CA SER A 8 -6.98 10.96 25.80
C SER A 8 -6.76 9.44 25.77
N VAL A 9 -7.34 8.76 24.78
CA VAL A 9 -6.98 7.39 24.46
C VAL A 9 -5.52 7.41 24.02
N ASP A 10 -4.67 6.80 24.81
CA ASP A 10 -3.25 6.68 24.54
C ASP A 10 -3.06 5.75 23.32
N VAL A 11 -3.06 6.33 22.12
CA VAL A 11 -3.02 5.62 20.82
C VAL A 11 -1.64 4.98 20.59
N LEU A 12 -0.66 5.24 21.46
CA LEU A 12 0.74 4.87 21.27
C LEU A 12 1.22 3.73 22.19
N ALA A 13 0.38 3.23 23.09
CA ALA A 13 0.79 2.11 23.95
C ALA A 13 0.57 0.77 23.23
N PRO A 14 1.59 -0.08 23.08
CA PRO A 14 1.38 -1.46 22.69
C PRO A 14 0.53 -2.17 23.75
N PRO A 15 -0.22 -3.25 23.40
CA PRO A 15 -1.05 -3.97 24.37
C PRO A 15 -0.16 -4.70 25.39
N SER A 16 0.38 -3.94 26.34
CA SER A 16 1.25 -4.44 27.42
C SER A 16 0.53 -5.43 28.35
N GLU A 17 -0.78 -5.52 28.28
CA GLU A 17 -1.58 -6.44 29.11
C GLU A 17 -1.41 -7.90 28.71
N TYR A 18 -1.18 -8.21 27.44
CA TYR A 18 -1.00 -9.60 26.99
C TYR A 18 0.29 -10.23 27.52
N TYR A 19 1.37 -9.45 27.64
CA TYR A 19 2.68 -9.95 28.05
C TYR A 19 2.94 -9.85 29.56
N ARG A 20 1.98 -9.34 30.37
CA ARG A 20 2.15 -9.26 31.83
C ARG A 20 2.09 -10.63 32.47
N VAL A 21 3.18 -11.00 33.15
CA VAL A 21 3.20 -12.12 34.09
C VAL A 21 2.34 -11.74 35.29
N PRO A 22 1.34 -12.54 35.72
CA PRO A 22 0.58 -12.24 36.94
C PRO A 22 1.56 -12.16 38.13
N PRO A 23 1.50 -11.13 38.98
CA PRO A 23 2.42 -11.02 40.09
C PRO A 23 2.24 -12.18 41.05
N ALA A 24 3.31 -12.88 41.34
CA ALA A 24 3.38 -13.76 42.52
C ALA A 24 3.10 -12.91 43.78
N ARG A 25 2.10 -13.29 44.57
CA ARG A 25 1.76 -12.58 45.79
C ARG A 25 3.01 -12.38 46.65
N ARG A 26 3.51 -11.16 46.70
CA ARG A 26 4.43 -10.68 47.72
C ARG A 26 3.97 -9.36 48.30
N SER A 27 4.11 -9.30 49.61
CA SER A 27 3.73 -8.26 50.52
C SER A 27 4.32 -6.89 50.22
N ALA A 28 3.55 -5.88 50.60
CA ALA A 28 3.72 -4.44 50.49
C ALA A 28 5.15 -3.91 50.72
N GLY A 29 5.60 -3.08 49.77
CA GLY A 29 6.72 -2.19 49.87
C GLY A 29 6.54 -1.01 48.93
N ILE A 30 6.38 0.17 49.55
CA ILE A 30 6.19 1.44 48.86
C ILE A 30 7.49 1.83 48.16
N HIS A 31 7.45 2.03 46.84
CA HIS A 31 8.49 2.78 46.14
C HIS A 31 7.96 3.62 44.98
N ARG A 32 8.46 4.85 44.96
CA ARG A 32 8.16 5.99 44.12
C ARG A 32 8.37 5.68 42.64
N SER A 33 7.40 6.09 41.84
CA SER A 33 7.46 6.15 40.39
C SER A 33 8.50 7.15 39.89
N ARG A 34 9.45 6.69 39.09
CA ARG A 34 10.23 7.52 38.17
C ARG A 34 9.80 7.12 36.75
N SER A 35 9.22 8.05 36.05
CA SER A 35 8.96 7.95 34.61
C SER A 35 10.29 7.78 33.87
N ARG A 36 10.47 6.70 33.15
CA ARG A 36 11.53 6.54 32.16
C ARG A 36 10.95 6.70 30.78
N SER A 37 11.38 7.75 30.12
CA SER A 37 11.18 7.97 28.70
C SER A 37 11.80 6.86 27.87
N TYR A 38 11.05 6.35 26.89
CA TYR A 38 11.54 5.41 25.91
C TYR A 38 12.53 6.09 24.95
N GLN A 39 13.81 5.81 25.13
CA GLN A 39 14.81 6.06 24.08
C GLN A 39 14.90 4.81 23.21
N ARG A 40 14.36 4.87 21.99
CA ARG A 40 14.77 3.96 20.92
C ARG A 40 16.10 4.46 20.38
N SER A 41 17.19 3.82 20.74
CA SER A 41 18.46 4.02 20.07
C SER A 41 18.45 3.19 18.78
N TYR A 42 18.29 3.84 17.65
CA TYR A 42 18.78 3.30 16.37
C TYR A 42 20.29 3.48 16.38
N THR A 43 21.04 2.45 16.72
CA THR A 43 22.48 2.42 16.51
C THR A 43 22.74 2.41 15.01
N SER A 44 23.40 3.47 14.56
CA SER A 44 24.02 3.60 13.27
C SER A 44 24.92 2.41 12.97
N LEU A 45 24.89 1.98 11.72
CA LEU A 45 25.94 1.16 11.12
C LEU A 45 27.29 1.84 11.35
N ASP A 46 28.12 1.22 12.16
CA ASP A 46 29.52 1.57 12.25
C ASP A 46 30.21 1.17 10.95
N THR A 47 30.78 2.19 10.32
CA THR A 47 31.75 2.10 9.26
C THR A 47 32.97 1.33 9.73
N PHE A 48 33.25 0.21 9.10
CA PHE A 48 34.56 -0.40 9.16
C PHE A 48 35.50 0.32 8.21
N ASP A 49 36.41 1.08 8.78
CA ASP A 49 37.64 1.52 8.11
C ASP A 49 38.52 0.31 7.84
N GLY A 50 38.94 0.20 6.58
CA GLY A 50 39.84 -0.79 6.14
C GLY A 50 41.29 -0.45 6.45
N ASP A 51 42.07 -1.43 6.79
CA ASP A 51 43.48 -1.39 6.58
C ASP A 51 43.88 -2.46 5.56
N GLU A 52 44.49 -1.96 4.49
CA GLU A 52 45.30 -2.75 3.52
C GLU A 52 46.47 -3.42 4.24
N GLN A 53 46.70 -4.69 3.94
CA GLN A 53 48.04 -5.12 3.53
C GLN A 53 48.12 -6.60 3.11
N LEU A 54 48.64 -6.75 1.87
CA LEU A 54 49.63 -7.71 1.33
C LEU A 54 49.25 -9.17 1.12
N LEU A 55 49.09 -9.45 -0.17
CA LEU A 55 49.72 -10.51 -1.01
C LEU A 55 50.58 -11.59 -0.30
N GLU A 56 50.22 -12.85 -0.55
CA GLU A 56 51.25 -13.81 -1.07
C GLU A 56 50.57 -15.00 -1.77
N GLN A 57 51.02 -15.21 -3.01
CA GLN A 57 50.82 -16.40 -3.84
C GLN A 57 51.57 -17.59 -3.25
N VAL A 58 51.02 -18.79 -3.31
CA VAL A 58 51.82 -20.02 -3.53
C VAL A 58 51.06 -21.00 -4.41
N ASP A 59 51.80 -21.54 -5.36
CA ASP A 59 51.45 -22.36 -6.49
C ASP A 59 51.07 -23.80 -6.18
N GLU A 60 50.55 -24.40 -7.25
CA GLU A 60 50.34 -25.81 -7.58
C GLU A 60 51.26 -26.86 -6.94
N GLU A 61 50.70 -28.02 -6.69
CA GLU A 61 51.29 -29.25 -7.32
C GLU A 61 50.33 -30.45 -7.22
N SER A 62 50.34 -31.15 -8.31
CA SER A 62 49.72 -32.38 -8.70
C SER A 62 50.22 -33.64 -7.92
N SER A 63 49.40 -34.66 -7.80
CA SER A 63 49.88 -36.04 -8.07
C SER A 63 48.73 -37.02 -8.32
N GLU A 64 48.94 -37.76 -9.36
CA GLU A 64 48.23 -38.90 -9.92
C GLU A 64 48.19 -40.12 -9.02
N GLY A 65 47.23 -41.04 -9.29
CA GLY A 65 47.30 -42.42 -8.82
C GLY A 65 46.04 -43.25 -9.13
N ALA A 66 46.04 -43.83 -10.25
CA ALA A 66 45.47 -44.93 -10.94
C ALA A 66 44.83 -46.09 -10.15
N GLY A 67 43.81 -46.70 -10.78
CA GLY A 67 43.50 -48.14 -10.69
C GLY A 67 41.99 -48.47 -10.67
N SER A 68 41.41 -48.62 -11.79
CA SER A 68 40.88 -49.78 -12.56
C SER A 68 39.59 -50.47 -12.11
N GLU A 69 38.64 -50.41 -13.04
CA GLU A 69 37.79 -51.52 -13.55
C GLU A 69 36.70 -52.14 -12.64
N LYS A 70 35.48 -52.26 -12.98
CA LYS A 70 34.69 -52.69 -14.16
C LYS A 70 33.18 -52.58 -13.92
N ASP A 71 32.51 -52.24 -15.00
CA ASP A 71 31.23 -52.72 -15.54
C ASP A 71 29.96 -52.91 -14.67
N ASN A 72 28.90 -52.24 -14.95
CA ASN A 72 27.78 -52.53 -15.88
C ASN A 72 26.51 -51.68 -15.58
N ASN A 73 26.04 -51.07 -16.62
CA ASN A 73 24.67 -50.79 -17.03
C ASN A 73 23.54 -50.76 -15.97
N ASP A 74 22.91 -49.61 -15.72
CA ASP A 74 21.56 -49.39 -16.26
C ASP A 74 21.17 -47.93 -16.27
N VAL A 75 20.72 -47.48 -17.41
CA VAL A 75 20.19 -46.13 -17.66
C VAL A 75 18.75 -46.07 -17.17
N SER A 76 18.50 -45.32 -16.12
CA SER A 76 17.16 -44.83 -15.84
C SER A 76 17.27 -43.38 -15.48
N GLU A 77 16.74 -42.53 -16.37
CA GLU A 77 16.48 -41.11 -16.18
C GLU A 77 15.74 -40.88 -14.86
N GLN A 78 16.42 -40.36 -13.88
CA GLN A 78 15.77 -39.73 -12.72
C GLN A 78 15.65 -38.24 -12.96
N ARG A 79 14.44 -37.80 -13.34
CA ARG A 79 13.99 -36.43 -13.19
C ARG A 79 14.20 -35.97 -11.74
N PRO A 80 14.60 -34.72 -11.49
CA PRO A 80 14.72 -34.22 -10.13
C PRO A 80 13.34 -34.23 -9.48
N THR A 81 13.25 -34.98 -8.40
CA THR A 81 12.09 -35.03 -7.54
C THR A 81 11.83 -33.64 -6.97
N ARG A 82 10.75 -33.06 -7.43
CA ARG A 82 10.11 -31.91 -6.81
C ARG A 82 10.00 -32.20 -5.31
N LEU A 83 10.65 -31.38 -4.48
CA LEU A 83 10.44 -31.35 -3.05
C LEU A 83 8.95 -31.15 -2.81
N THR A 84 8.25 -32.20 -2.51
CA THR A 84 6.87 -32.16 -2.06
C THR A 84 6.87 -31.40 -0.73
N ARG A 85 6.34 -30.20 -0.77
CA ARG A 85 5.96 -29.41 0.41
C ARG A 85 5.30 -30.35 1.41
N SER A 86 5.91 -30.55 2.55
CA SER A 86 5.30 -31.28 3.64
C SER A 86 4.04 -30.51 4.08
N THR A 87 2.92 -30.83 3.48
CA THR A 87 1.60 -30.48 4.00
C THR A 87 1.33 -31.31 5.25
N THR A 88 2.22 -31.20 6.23
CA THR A 88 1.93 -31.82 7.52
C THR A 88 0.87 -30.99 8.22
N SER A 89 -0.32 -31.29 7.80
CA SER A 89 -1.26 -31.89 8.71
C SER A 89 -1.84 -30.98 9.78
N PHE A 90 -2.56 -29.91 9.32
CA PHE A 90 -3.64 -29.35 10.18
C PHE A 90 -4.82 -30.33 10.36
N SER A 91 -4.89 -31.43 9.57
CA SER A 91 -6.00 -32.37 9.62
C SER A 91 -5.88 -33.48 10.68
N ASN A 92 -4.70 -33.71 11.26
CA ASN A 92 -4.52 -34.81 12.23
C ASN A 92 -4.75 -34.43 13.70
N MET A 93 -5.01 -33.17 14.03
CA MET A 93 -5.35 -32.78 15.41
C MET A 93 -6.83 -32.97 15.79
N ARG A 94 -7.73 -33.28 14.83
CA ARG A 94 -9.16 -33.47 15.14
C ARG A 94 -9.61 -34.90 15.39
N ARG A 95 -8.71 -35.90 15.46
CA ARG A 95 -9.08 -37.31 15.76
C ARG A 95 -8.29 -37.88 16.93
N ARG A 96 -8.38 -37.25 18.09
CA ARG A 96 -8.24 -37.98 19.37
C ARG A 96 -9.27 -37.40 20.31
N GLY A 97 -10.50 -37.81 20.07
CA GLY A 97 -11.54 -37.73 21.07
C GLY A 97 -11.31 -38.81 22.08
N SER A 98 -11.37 -38.46 23.30
CA SER A 98 -11.75 -39.09 24.54
C SER A 98 -10.70 -38.98 25.65
N ALA A 99 -11.19 -38.50 26.77
CA ALA A 99 -10.69 -38.63 28.13
C ALA A 99 -9.44 -37.79 28.47
N ASP A 100 -9.62 -36.55 28.68
CA ASP A 100 -9.14 -35.84 29.88
C ASP A 100 -9.62 -34.39 29.85
N GLU A 101 -10.52 -34.02 30.74
CA GLU A 101 -10.94 -32.62 30.95
C GLU A 101 -9.76 -31.69 31.33
N LYS A 102 -8.58 -32.23 31.59
CA LYS A 102 -7.32 -31.51 31.81
C LYS A 102 -6.57 -31.18 30.53
N SER A 103 -6.97 -31.70 29.34
CA SER A 103 -6.31 -31.46 28.05
C SER A 103 -6.90 -30.27 27.27
N THR A 104 -7.94 -29.61 27.80
CA THR A 104 -8.60 -28.47 27.15
C THR A 104 -7.97 -27.12 27.49
N LEU A 105 -7.00 -27.07 28.40
CA LEU A 105 -6.26 -25.84 28.68
C LEU A 105 -5.15 -25.68 27.64
N THR A 106 -5.25 -24.61 26.84
CA THR A 106 -4.20 -24.21 25.92
C THR A 106 -2.85 -24.19 26.60
N ARG A 107 -1.85 -24.85 26.01
CA ARG A 107 -0.50 -24.88 26.55
C ARG A 107 0.11 -23.47 26.51
N ARG A 108 0.82 -23.09 27.59
CA ARG A 108 1.55 -21.85 27.69
C ARG A 108 3.03 -22.09 27.87
N PHE A 109 3.86 -21.35 27.18
CA PHE A 109 5.30 -21.39 27.26
C PHE A 109 5.81 -20.27 28.15
N LEU A 110 6.77 -20.58 29.02
CA LEU A 110 7.52 -19.60 29.79
C LEU A 110 8.84 -19.35 29.06
N VAL A 111 8.96 -18.20 28.44
CA VAL A 111 10.06 -17.86 27.54
C VAL A 111 10.96 -16.83 28.22
N ASP A 112 12.22 -17.21 28.46
CA ASP A 112 13.30 -16.27 28.69
C ASP A 112 13.80 -15.82 27.32
N ILE A 113 13.64 -14.54 27.02
CA ILE A 113 13.80 -14.02 25.66
C ILE A 113 15.23 -14.20 25.17
N ASP A 114 16.23 -13.85 25.99
CA ASP A 114 17.64 -13.90 25.54
C ASP A 114 18.13 -15.35 25.38
N VAL A 115 17.65 -16.25 26.23
CA VAL A 115 18.05 -17.67 26.19
C VAL A 115 17.42 -18.36 24.98
N ILE A 116 16.12 -18.17 24.78
CA ILE A 116 15.38 -18.86 23.71
C ILE A 116 15.70 -18.26 22.33
N GLU A 117 15.87 -16.93 22.21
CA GLU A 117 16.28 -16.30 20.94
C GLU A 117 17.66 -16.80 20.51
N LYS A 118 18.63 -16.83 21.43
CA LYS A 118 19.96 -17.37 21.13
C LYS A 118 19.91 -18.85 20.70
N ALA A 119 19.07 -19.64 21.36
CA ALA A 119 18.93 -21.06 21.04
C ALA A 119 18.27 -21.26 19.66
N ILE A 120 17.21 -20.51 19.35
CA ILE A 120 16.48 -20.64 18.08
C ILE A 120 17.33 -20.15 16.90
N LEU A 121 18.01 -19.00 17.02
CA LEU A 121 18.88 -18.48 15.98
C LEU A 121 20.09 -19.40 15.73
N ALA A 122 20.76 -19.86 16.78
CA ALA A 122 21.91 -20.77 16.62
C ALA A 122 21.55 -22.12 15.97
N GLN A 123 20.31 -22.58 16.11
CA GLN A 123 19.83 -23.84 15.58
C GLN A 123 19.20 -23.75 14.19
N GLU A 124 18.43 -22.68 13.93
CA GLU A 124 17.54 -22.59 12.78
C GLU A 124 17.95 -21.54 11.75
N ASP A 125 18.58 -20.43 12.16
CA ASP A 125 19.06 -19.38 11.26
C ASP A 125 20.37 -19.84 10.59
N THR A 126 20.24 -20.50 9.44
CA THR A 126 21.38 -21.11 8.74
C THR A 126 22.02 -20.20 7.71
N ASN A 127 21.37 -19.09 7.37
CA ASN A 127 21.86 -18.10 6.42
C ASN A 127 22.37 -16.80 7.09
N GLY A 128 22.18 -16.66 8.41
CA GLY A 128 22.68 -15.53 9.19
C GLY A 128 21.93 -14.23 9.00
N ASP A 129 20.63 -14.29 8.65
CA ASP A 129 19.79 -13.11 8.44
C ASP A 129 18.94 -12.72 9.66
N TYR A 130 19.16 -13.41 10.79
CA TYR A 130 18.42 -13.20 12.05
C TYR A 130 16.92 -13.44 11.94
N GLN A 131 16.52 -14.36 11.07
CA GLN A 131 15.13 -14.76 10.82
C GLN A 131 15.02 -16.28 10.79
N ILE A 132 13.78 -16.77 10.83
CA ILE A 132 13.46 -18.18 10.60
C ILE A 132 12.53 -18.26 9.40
N THR A 133 13.04 -18.78 8.31
CA THR A 133 12.37 -18.80 7.00
C THR A 133 12.28 -20.23 6.45
N VAL A 134 11.59 -20.40 5.34
CA VAL A 134 11.53 -21.68 4.61
C VAL A 134 12.88 -22.05 3.96
N GLU A 135 13.77 -21.10 3.82
CA GLU A 135 15.09 -21.29 3.19
C GLU A 135 16.12 -21.85 4.17
N ASP A 136 15.88 -21.70 5.46
CA ASP A 136 16.73 -22.25 6.49
C ASP A 136 16.68 -23.77 6.51
N LEU A 137 17.84 -24.38 6.76
CA LEU A 137 18.03 -25.83 6.75
C LEU A 137 18.00 -26.48 8.14
N GLY A 138 17.71 -25.72 9.19
CA GLY A 138 17.62 -26.20 10.56
C GLY A 138 16.57 -27.28 10.78
N PRO A 139 16.58 -27.99 11.92
CA PRO A 139 15.68 -29.12 12.17
C PRO A 139 14.23 -28.78 12.35
N LYS A 140 13.88 -27.48 12.43
CA LYS A 140 12.50 -26.95 12.61
C LYS A 140 11.80 -27.49 13.86
N VAL A 141 12.56 -27.68 14.94
CA VAL A 141 12.06 -28.17 16.24
C VAL A 141 12.84 -27.53 17.37
N LEU A 142 12.18 -26.84 18.28
CA LEU A 142 12.79 -26.28 19.48
C LEU A 142 12.05 -26.73 20.76
N LYS A 143 12.78 -27.13 21.79
CA LYS A 143 12.22 -27.45 23.12
C LYS A 143 12.08 -26.15 23.93
N VAL A 144 10.84 -25.77 24.25
CA VAL A 144 10.54 -24.55 25.00
C VAL A 144 9.94 -24.93 26.37
N PRO A 145 10.37 -24.30 27.48
CA PRO A 145 9.83 -24.53 28.82
C PRO A 145 8.34 -24.19 28.92
N THR A 146 7.58 -24.99 29.68
CA THR A 146 6.15 -24.73 29.90
C THR A 146 5.87 -23.94 31.16
N ALA A 147 4.98 -22.97 31.11
CA ALA A 147 4.59 -22.13 32.24
C ALA A 147 3.91 -22.94 33.36
N SER A 148 3.12 -23.97 33.02
CA SER A 148 2.41 -24.83 33.97
C SER A 148 3.34 -25.63 34.87
N SER A 149 4.57 -25.85 34.46
CA SER A 149 5.60 -26.54 35.25
C SER A 149 6.62 -25.60 35.90
N GLY A 150 6.42 -24.29 35.79
CA GLY A 150 7.45 -23.33 36.25
C GLY A 150 8.78 -23.46 35.52
N GLY A 151 8.75 -23.94 34.26
CA GLY A 151 9.94 -24.09 33.40
C GLY A 151 10.63 -25.48 33.48
N PHE A 152 10.23 -26.39 34.39
CA PHE A 152 10.85 -27.70 34.53
C PHE A 152 10.60 -28.68 33.39
N ARG A 153 9.40 -28.59 32.78
CA ARG A 153 9.04 -29.41 31.62
C ARG A 153 9.14 -28.59 30.35
N THR A 154 9.68 -29.20 29.31
CA THR A 154 9.74 -28.59 27.99
C THR A 154 8.74 -29.26 27.04
N PHE A 155 8.33 -28.53 26.03
CA PHE A 155 7.54 -29.05 24.94
C PHE A 155 8.15 -28.58 23.61
N GLU A 156 7.99 -29.39 22.57
CA GLU A 156 8.56 -29.10 21.27
C GLU A 156 7.63 -28.18 20.46
N VAL A 157 8.11 -27.01 20.11
CA VAL A 157 7.55 -26.12 19.08
C VAL A 157 8.10 -26.58 17.74
N ARG A 158 7.23 -26.85 16.74
CA ARG A 158 7.63 -27.48 15.50
C ARG A 158 7.15 -26.69 14.27
N GLY A 159 8.02 -26.67 13.26
CA GLY A 159 7.77 -26.10 11.95
C GLY A 159 8.16 -24.62 11.84
N THR A 160 8.54 -24.22 10.64
CA THR A 160 9.02 -22.86 10.32
C THR A 160 8.07 -21.79 10.83
N TYR A 161 6.78 -21.92 10.58
CA TYR A 161 5.79 -20.93 10.94
C TYR A 161 5.68 -20.70 12.44
N MET A 162 5.62 -21.77 13.26
CA MET A 162 5.54 -21.61 14.73
C MET A 162 6.83 -21.05 15.33
N LEU A 163 8.00 -21.46 14.80
CA LEU A 163 9.30 -20.95 15.26
C LEU A 163 9.50 -19.50 14.86
N SER A 164 9.12 -19.13 13.65
CA SER A 164 9.10 -17.75 13.17
C SER A 164 8.18 -16.87 14.04
N ASN A 165 6.98 -17.36 14.36
CA ASN A 165 6.06 -16.65 15.24
C ASN A 165 6.60 -16.50 16.67
N LEU A 166 7.27 -17.54 17.20
CA LEU A 166 7.92 -17.47 18.51
C LEU A 166 8.99 -16.37 18.52
N LEU A 167 9.86 -16.34 17.50
CA LEU A 167 10.88 -15.31 17.38
C LEU A 167 10.28 -13.90 17.30
N GLN A 168 9.21 -13.71 16.52
CA GLN A 168 8.51 -12.43 16.39
C GLN A 168 7.85 -12.00 17.70
N GLU A 169 7.15 -12.89 18.41
CA GLU A 169 6.53 -12.55 19.70
C GLU A 169 7.60 -12.20 20.77
N MET A 170 8.77 -12.85 20.78
CA MET A 170 9.89 -12.48 21.65
C MET A 170 10.43 -11.09 21.32
N ALA A 171 10.59 -10.76 20.03
CA ALA A 171 11.05 -9.44 19.61
C ALA A 171 10.07 -8.33 20.04
N LEU A 172 8.77 -8.55 19.89
CA LEU A 172 7.73 -7.61 20.34
C LEU A 172 7.69 -7.46 21.87
N ALA A 173 7.87 -8.56 22.60
CA ALA A 173 7.91 -8.51 24.07
C ALA A 173 9.16 -7.75 24.57
N ARG A 174 10.31 -7.91 23.89
CA ARG A 174 11.53 -7.15 24.17
C ARG A 174 11.32 -5.64 23.94
N ASP A 175 10.63 -5.27 22.85
CA ASP A 175 10.28 -3.86 22.58
C ASP A 175 9.41 -3.27 23.69
N CYS A 176 8.63 -4.09 24.39
CA CYS A 176 7.89 -3.70 25.61
C CYS A 176 8.74 -3.73 26.89
N GLY A 177 10.07 -3.94 26.78
CA GLY A 177 11.01 -3.96 27.90
C GLY A 177 10.95 -5.23 28.76
N MET A 178 10.41 -6.33 28.22
CA MET A 178 10.35 -7.62 28.93
C MET A 178 11.57 -8.46 28.65
N SER A 179 12.06 -9.16 29.69
CA SER A 179 13.11 -10.18 29.59
C SER A 179 12.52 -11.60 29.61
N GLN A 180 11.33 -11.75 30.20
CA GLN A 180 10.59 -13.01 30.25
C GLN A 180 9.13 -12.79 29.90
N VAL A 181 8.53 -13.74 29.16
CA VAL A 181 7.16 -13.65 28.69
C VAL A 181 6.48 -15.02 28.73
N VAL A 182 5.17 -15.02 28.97
CA VAL A 182 4.32 -16.21 28.82
C VAL A 182 3.59 -16.11 27.49
N ILE A 183 3.83 -17.08 26.60
CA ILE A 183 3.24 -17.12 25.26
C ILE A 183 2.32 -18.33 25.17
N ASP A 184 1.09 -18.13 24.70
CA ASP A 184 0.12 -19.19 24.44
C ASP A 184 0.46 -19.95 23.16
N GLU A 185 0.33 -21.28 23.17
CA GLU A 185 0.54 -22.11 21.97
C GLU A 185 -0.37 -21.71 20.81
N GLU A 186 -1.62 -21.31 21.10
CA GLU A 186 -2.56 -20.78 20.11
C GLU A 186 -2.01 -19.55 19.39
N ARG A 187 -1.24 -18.71 20.10
CA ARG A 187 -0.60 -17.53 19.52
C ARG A 187 0.47 -17.90 18.50
N LEU A 188 1.22 -18.99 18.75
CA LEU A 188 2.23 -19.47 17.83
C LEU A 188 1.63 -20.19 16.59
N ASN A 189 0.46 -20.81 16.78
CA ASN A 189 -0.24 -21.59 15.76
C ASN A 189 -1.49 -20.86 15.22
N GLU A 190 -1.59 -19.55 15.42
CA GLU A 190 -2.70 -18.73 14.97
C GLU A 190 -2.85 -18.84 13.43
N ASN A 191 -4.10 -18.91 12.95
CA ASN A 191 -4.36 -18.93 11.51
C ASN A 191 -3.65 -17.76 10.82
N PRO A 192 -2.90 -17.96 9.72
CA PRO A 192 -2.09 -16.91 9.10
C PRO A 192 -2.87 -15.64 8.75
N VAL A 193 -4.10 -15.76 8.27
CA VAL A 193 -4.96 -14.60 7.94
C VAL A 193 -5.31 -13.81 9.20
N ASN A 194 -5.69 -14.50 10.27
CA ASN A 194 -6.04 -13.86 11.53
C ASN A 194 -4.81 -13.21 12.16
N ARG A 195 -3.67 -13.92 12.18
CA ARG A 195 -2.42 -13.40 12.71
C ARG A 195 -1.97 -12.14 11.96
N LEU A 196 -1.90 -12.19 10.63
CA LEU A 196 -1.46 -11.05 9.85
C LEU A 196 -2.41 -9.85 10.02
N SER A 197 -3.73 -10.06 9.93
CA SER A 197 -4.70 -8.98 10.16
C SER A 197 -4.59 -8.37 11.56
N ARG A 198 -4.38 -9.20 12.59
CA ARG A 198 -4.14 -8.75 13.95
C ARG A 198 -2.82 -7.98 14.08
N MET A 199 -1.73 -8.50 13.53
CA MET A 199 -0.42 -7.83 13.55
C MET A 199 -0.48 -6.45 12.89
N ILE A 200 -1.16 -6.33 11.76
CA ILE A 200 -1.37 -5.03 11.10
C ILE A 200 -2.11 -4.09 12.06
N ARG A 201 -3.26 -4.54 12.59
CA ARG A 201 -4.13 -3.71 13.44
C ARG A 201 -3.47 -3.25 14.73
N THR A 202 -2.75 -4.14 15.42
CA THR A 202 -2.26 -3.90 16.78
C THR A 202 -0.80 -3.46 16.85
N THR A 203 0.00 -3.77 15.83
CA THR A 203 1.46 -3.64 15.88
C THR A 203 2.02 -2.85 14.69
N PHE A 204 1.75 -3.30 13.45
CA PHE A 204 2.42 -2.74 12.27
C PHE A 204 2.09 -1.27 12.04
N TRP A 205 0.82 -0.88 12.20
CA TRP A 205 0.47 0.55 12.13
C TRP A 205 1.22 1.39 13.17
N ASN A 206 1.39 0.88 14.39
CA ASN A 206 2.10 1.62 15.44
C ASN A 206 3.59 1.82 15.09
N GLY A 207 4.21 0.84 14.42
CA GLY A 207 5.58 0.95 13.92
C GLY A 207 5.76 2.05 12.88
N LEU A 208 4.69 2.40 12.15
CA LEU A 208 4.69 3.38 11.06
C LEU A 208 4.23 4.78 11.50
N VAL A 209 3.72 4.96 12.72
CA VAL A 209 3.30 6.29 13.18
C VAL A 209 4.52 7.16 13.48
N ARG A 210 4.47 8.40 12.99
CA ARG A 210 5.44 9.47 13.30
C ARG A 210 4.70 10.69 13.81
N CYS A 211 5.39 11.46 14.65
CA CYS A 211 4.92 12.75 15.14
C CYS A 211 6.11 13.73 15.19
N MET A 212 5.89 14.98 14.85
CA MET A 212 6.92 16.01 14.91
C MET A 212 6.99 16.65 16.30
N ASP A 213 6.73 15.90 17.37
CA ASP A 213 6.89 16.31 18.76
C ASP A 213 8.35 16.15 19.23
N GLU A 214 8.62 16.54 20.48
CA GLU A 214 9.97 16.46 21.09
C GLU A 214 10.59 15.06 21.01
N SER A 215 9.76 14.02 21.17
CA SER A 215 10.23 12.63 21.14
C SER A 215 10.46 12.12 19.72
N GLY A 216 9.59 12.49 18.79
CA GLY A 216 9.65 12.03 17.39
C GLY A 216 10.70 12.78 16.58
N ILE A 217 10.90 14.08 16.85
CA ILE A 217 11.79 14.91 16.04
C ILE A 217 13.23 14.39 16.02
N GLN A 218 13.70 13.78 17.09
CA GLN A 218 15.03 13.19 17.16
C GLN A 218 15.24 12.07 16.12
N ALA A 219 14.18 11.32 15.83
CA ALA A 219 14.22 10.23 14.83
C ALA A 219 14.04 10.76 13.41
N ILE A 220 13.17 11.76 13.20
CA ILE A 220 12.70 12.17 11.87
C ILE A 220 13.41 13.38 11.28
N CYS A 221 14.07 14.21 12.07
CA CYS A 221 14.67 15.44 11.56
C CYS A 221 15.95 15.20 10.75
N ARG A 222 16.66 14.09 10.96
CA ARG A 222 17.83 13.72 10.17
C ARG A 222 17.40 13.17 8.81
N ASP A 223 18.02 13.68 7.75
CA ASP A 223 17.82 13.17 6.41
C ASP A 223 18.99 12.24 6.05
N PRO A 224 18.74 10.94 5.77
CA PRO A 224 19.79 10.00 5.41
C PRO A 224 20.50 10.35 4.08
N LYS A 225 19.90 11.21 3.26
CA LYS A 225 20.49 11.74 2.02
C LYS A 225 21.49 12.88 2.28
N ASN A 226 21.50 13.42 3.48
CA ASN A 226 22.47 14.45 3.88
C ASN A 226 23.76 13.79 4.39
N THR A 227 24.61 13.40 3.45
CA THR A 227 25.88 12.68 3.72
C THR A 227 27.03 13.62 4.07
N LYS A 228 26.84 14.95 4.07
CA LYS A 228 27.89 15.91 4.39
C LYS A 228 28.30 15.78 5.87
N PRO A 229 29.60 15.55 6.18
CA PRO A 229 30.06 15.51 7.56
C PRO A 229 29.68 16.77 8.33
N GLY A 230 29.06 16.62 9.50
CA GLY A 230 28.66 17.73 10.35
C GLY A 230 27.41 18.50 9.87
N ALA A 231 26.65 17.97 8.92
CA ALA A 231 25.40 18.58 8.50
C ALA A 231 24.39 18.60 9.66
N ASN A 232 23.87 19.77 9.98
CA ASN A 232 22.85 19.92 11.00
C ASN A 232 21.48 19.51 10.47
N PRO A 233 20.64 18.82 11.25
CA PRO A 233 19.22 18.63 10.94
C PRO A 233 18.51 19.99 10.82
N ILE A 234 17.66 20.14 9.81
CA ILE A 234 16.92 21.38 9.55
C ILE A 234 15.42 21.13 9.60
N ILE A 235 14.69 21.98 10.31
CA ILE A 235 13.24 22.06 10.28
C ILE A 235 12.87 23.35 9.57
N TYR A 236 12.18 23.23 8.44
CA TYR A 236 11.62 24.37 7.72
C TYR A 236 10.18 24.61 8.17
N VAL A 237 9.86 25.86 8.46
CA VAL A 237 8.50 26.31 8.83
C VAL A 237 8.03 27.39 7.87
N PRO A 238 6.71 27.51 7.61
CA PRO A 238 6.19 28.60 6.78
C PRO A 238 6.54 29.98 7.34
N TYR A 239 6.64 30.96 6.44
CA TYR A 239 7.04 32.33 6.83
C TYR A 239 6.08 32.96 7.84
N ASP A 240 4.78 32.62 7.77
CA ASP A 240 3.67 33.18 8.55
C ASP A 240 3.22 32.29 9.73
N ASP A 241 3.80 31.08 9.88
CA ASP A 241 3.47 30.18 11.01
C ASP A 241 4.39 30.48 12.22
N GLN A 242 4.04 31.52 12.97
CA GLN A 242 4.78 31.89 14.16
C GLN A 242 4.67 30.86 15.29
N PRO A 243 3.52 30.25 15.60
CA PRO A 243 3.41 29.18 16.58
C PRO A 243 4.35 28.00 16.30
N ALA A 244 4.42 27.52 15.05
CA ALA A 244 5.35 26.45 14.66
C ALA A 244 6.81 26.87 14.87
N TYR A 245 7.16 28.09 14.48
CA TYR A 245 8.52 28.59 14.65
C TYR A 245 8.94 28.65 16.12
N GLU A 246 8.08 29.15 17.01
CA GLU A 246 8.32 29.21 18.45
C GLU A 246 8.46 27.80 19.06
N TYR A 247 7.58 26.91 18.70
CA TYR A 247 7.58 25.52 19.18
C TYR A 247 8.88 24.79 18.78
N TYR A 248 9.22 24.76 17.49
CA TYR A 248 10.42 24.04 17.03
C TYR A 248 11.72 24.73 17.48
N THR A 249 11.73 26.05 17.65
CA THR A 249 12.88 26.77 18.27
C THR A 249 13.04 26.39 19.75
N GLY A 250 11.95 26.17 20.47
CA GLY A 250 11.95 25.59 21.82
C GLY A 250 12.60 24.22 21.84
N ILE A 251 12.11 23.30 21.03
CA ILE A 251 12.68 21.93 20.90
C ILE A 251 14.17 21.97 20.52
N ALA A 252 14.55 22.80 19.56
CA ALA A 252 15.96 22.92 19.15
C ALA A 252 16.88 23.39 20.30
N ARG A 253 16.37 24.22 21.22
CA ARG A 253 17.08 24.62 22.41
C ARG A 253 17.19 23.49 23.42
N ASP A 254 16.08 22.78 23.66
CA ASP A 254 16.01 21.71 24.65
C ASP A 254 16.83 20.49 24.20
N LEU A 255 16.88 20.23 22.88
CA LEU A 255 17.69 19.18 22.24
C LEU A 255 19.03 19.75 21.70
N SER A 256 19.73 20.57 22.47
CA SER A 256 20.96 21.27 22.05
C SER A 256 22.05 20.34 21.49
N ASN A 257 22.11 19.09 21.93
CA ASN A 257 23.06 18.08 21.46
C ASN A 257 22.81 17.63 20.02
N PHE A 258 21.62 17.89 19.44
CA PHE A 258 21.29 17.58 18.06
C PHE A 258 21.61 18.69 17.08
N ASN A 259 21.91 19.89 17.54
CA ASN A 259 22.21 21.09 16.72
C ASN A 259 21.12 21.36 15.65
N ILE A 260 19.85 21.20 16.01
CA ILE A 260 18.72 21.38 15.09
C ILE A 260 18.65 22.88 14.71
N LYS A 261 18.55 23.13 13.40
CA LYS A 261 18.29 24.45 12.83
C LYS A 261 16.80 24.60 12.51
N VAL A 262 16.18 25.70 12.93
CA VAL A 262 14.82 26.06 12.53
C VAL A 262 14.89 27.25 11.59
N VAL A 263 14.33 27.08 10.38
CA VAL A 263 14.44 28.06 9.30
C VAL A 263 13.05 28.42 8.78
N LYS A 264 12.72 29.72 8.75
CA LYS A 264 11.50 30.18 8.08
C LYS A 264 11.70 30.18 6.57
N LEU A 265 10.75 29.57 5.86
CA LEU A 265 10.67 29.66 4.41
C LEU A 265 10.31 31.09 3.97
N PRO A 266 10.69 31.52 2.77
CA PRO A 266 10.23 32.80 2.24
C PRO A 266 8.72 32.73 1.94
N LYS A 267 8.07 33.88 1.83
CA LYS A 267 6.67 33.98 1.45
C LYS A 267 6.41 33.31 0.09
N ASP A 268 7.30 33.61 -0.87
CA ASP A 268 7.19 33.07 -2.24
C ASP A 268 8.23 31.97 -2.43
N ILE A 269 7.77 30.73 -2.43
CA ILE A 269 8.60 29.54 -2.61
C ILE A 269 8.79 29.28 -4.12
N THR A 270 9.83 29.87 -4.69
CA THR A 270 10.11 29.75 -6.13
C THR A 270 10.98 28.52 -6.43
N PRO A 271 10.93 27.94 -7.66
CA PRO A 271 11.82 26.85 -8.07
C PRO A 271 13.33 27.17 -7.90
N ARG A 272 13.71 28.44 -8.13
CA ARG A 272 15.09 28.90 -7.92
C ARG A 272 15.47 28.90 -6.45
N TYR A 273 14.56 29.31 -5.55
CA TYR A 273 14.79 29.22 -4.12
C TYR A 273 14.98 27.76 -3.70
N VAL A 274 14.09 26.87 -4.13
CA VAL A 274 14.21 25.44 -3.80
C VAL A 274 15.54 24.87 -4.30
N LYS A 275 15.96 25.19 -5.53
CA LYS A 275 17.29 24.80 -6.04
C LYS A 275 18.43 25.31 -5.16
N SER A 276 18.33 26.54 -4.63
CA SER A 276 19.37 27.15 -3.80
C SER A 276 19.55 26.50 -2.42
N ILE A 277 18.55 25.72 -1.95
CA ILE A 277 18.61 24.96 -0.68
C ILE A 277 18.81 23.46 -0.88
N ASN A 278 19.12 23.00 -2.09
CA ASN A 278 19.32 21.58 -2.41
C ASN A 278 20.53 20.95 -1.70
N ASP A 279 21.37 21.70 -1.07
CA ASP A 279 22.47 21.26 -0.21
C ASP A 279 22.17 21.37 1.30
N GLN A 280 20.96 21.80 1.66
CA GLN A 280 20.47 22.01 3.02
C GLN A 280 19.15 21.26 3.22
N PHE A 281 19.19 19.94 3.09
CA PHE A 281 18.00 19.10 3.24
C PHE A 281 17.40 19.24 4.64
N GLY A 282 16.08 19.35 4.69
CA GLY A 282 15.36 19.44 5.95
C GLY A 282 13.91 18.96 5.84
N ILE A 283 13.34 18.68 7.01
CA ILE A 283 11.92 18.31 7.11
C ILE A 283 11.06 19.57 7.16
N LEU A 284 9.88 19.52 6.57
CA LEU A 284 8.88 20.59 6.59
C LEU A 284 7.89 20.35 7.73
N SER A 285 7.53 21.41 8.45
CA SER A 285 6.48 21.33 9.47
C SER A 285 5.13 20.93 8.87
N LEU A 286 4.31 20.31 9.69
CA LEU A 286 2.96 19.88 9.37
C LEU A 286 1.95 20.49 10.35
N ALA A 287 0.68 20.16 10.21
CA ALA A 287 -0.39 20.70 11.04
C ALA A 287 -0.25 20.32 12.52
N ALA A 288 -0.76 21.18 13.37
CA ALA A 288 -0.83 20.98 14.81
C ALA A 288 -2.15 21.51 15.38
N ASP A 289 -2.56 20.95 16.52
CA ASP A 289 -3.56 21.57 17.37
C ASP A 289 -2.91 22.68 18.17
N VAL A 290 -3.30 23.92 17.92
CA VAL A 290 -2.74 25.12 18.57
C VAL A 290 -3.76 25.70 19.53
N SER A 291 -3.37 25.87 20.79
CA SER A 291 -4.18 26.50 21.82
C SER A 291 -3.28 27.26 22.82
N TYR A 292 -3.91 27.96 23.75
CA TYR A 292 -3.18 28.65 24.83
C TYR A 292 -3.72 28.17 26.18
N ASP A 293 -2.83 27.91 27.13
CA ASP A 293 -3.21 27.50 28.48
C ASP A 293 -3.81 28.70 29.28
N ALA A 294 -4.26 28.42 30.50
CA ALA A 294 -4.82 29.45 31.39
C ALA A 294 -3.84 30.57 31.73
N ASN A 295 -2.55 30.42 31.53
CA ASN A 295 -1.48 31.39 31.74
C ASN A 295 -1.06 32.09 30.45
N GLY A 296 -1.76 31.86 29.31
CA GLY A 296 -1.43 32.42 28.00
C GLY A 296 -0.19 31.82 27.34
N ARG A 297 0.26 30.61 27.79
CA ARG A 297 1.38 29.90 27.14
C ARG A 297 0.90 29.10 25.96
N LEU A 298 1.67 29.08 24.89
CA LEU A 298 1.43 28.29 23.71
C LEU A 298 1.41 26.79 24.04
N VAL A 299 0.32 26.14 23.70
CA VAL A 299 0.18 24.68 23.69
C VAL A 299 0.10 24.25 22.23
N TYR A 300 1.17 23.65 21.75
CA TYR A 300 1.32 23.21 20.36
C TYR A 300 1.43 21.68 20.34
N ARG A 301 0.52 21.00 19.64
CA ARG A 301 0.48 19.53 19.54
C ARG A 301 0.51 19.14 18.07
N PRO A 302 1.70 18.76 17.54
CA PRO A 302 1.80 18.26 16.18
C PRO A 302 0.89 17.07 15.96
N LEU A 303 0.27 17.01 14.79
CA LEU A 303 -0.61 15.90 14.42
C LEU A 303 0.23 14.69 13.98
N PRO A 304 0.02 13.51 14.57
CA PRO A 304 0.69 12.28 14.12
C PRO A 304 0.18 11.84 12.75
N PHE A 305 1.08 11.18 12.00
CA PHE A 305 0.84 10.66 10.66
C PHE A 305 1.48 9.29 10.47
N VAL A 306 1.13 8.59 9.39
CA VAL A 306 1.70 7.29 9.01
C VAL A 306 2.73 7.50 7.91
N VAL A 307 3.82 6.73 7.94
CA VAL A 307 4.85 6.71 6.91
C VAL A 307 4.76 5.41 6.10
N PRO A 308 5.17 5.39 4.81
CA PRO A 308 5.03 4.22 3.95
C PRO A 308 5.73 2.96 4.46
N GLY A 309 6.85 3.10 5.16
CA GLY A 309 7.61 1.99 5.71
C GLY A 309 8.57 2.46 6.78
N GLY A 310 9.12 1.55 7.58
CA GLY A 310 9.97 1.90 8.73
C GLY A 310 11.22 2.71 8.38
N ARG A 311 11.70 2.63 7.14
CA ARG A 311 12.83 3.42 6.64
C ARG A 311 12.48 4.87 6.32
N PHE A 312 11.19 5.21 6.22
CA PHE A 312 10.71 6.56 5.91
C PHE A 312 10.34 7.32 7.18
N ASN A 313 10.45 8.63 7.11
CA ASN A 313 10.13 9.53 8.22
C ASN A 313 9.20 10.67 7.80
N GLU A 314 8.71 10.64 6.57
CA GLU A 314 7.90 11.67 5.94
C GLU A 314 6.47 11.16 5.69
N GLN A 315 5.49 12.07 5.72
CA GLN A 315 4.16 11.83 5.18
C GLN A 315 4.22 11.99 3.67
N TYR A 316 3.94 10.91 2.94
CA TYR A 316 3.88 10.90 1.47
C TYR A 316 2.47 11.18 0.97
N GLY A 317 2.35 11.80 -0.20
CA GLY A 317 1.08 12.24 -0.75
C GLY A 317 0.09 11.11 -0.99
N TRP A 318 0.30 10.29 -2.04
CA TRP A 318 -0.69 9.26 -2.41
C TRP A 318 -0.64 8.01 -1.53
N ASP A 319 0.52 7.69 -0.92
CA ASP A 319 0.66 6.59 0.05
C ASP A 319 -0.34 6.76 1.18
N SER A 320 -0.42 7.99 1.72
CA SER A 320 -1.35 8.34 2.80
C SER A 320 -2.82 8.06 2.47
N TYR A 321 -3.23 8.19 1.20
CA TYR A 321 -4.58 7.81 0.80
C TYR A 321 -4.82 6.32 0.99
N PHE A 322 -3.94 5.47 0.47
CA PHE A 322 -4.08 4.02 0.60
C PHE A 322 -3.95 3.58 2.05
N GLU A 323 -3.03 4.15 2.81
CA GLU A 323 -2.89 3.93 4.25
C GLU A 323 -4.16 4.29 5.01
N ALA A 324 -4.78 5.44 4.67
CA ALA A 324 -6.03 5.86 5.28
C ALA A 324 -7.16 4.83 5.07
N LEU A 325 -7.25 4.20 3.88
CA LEU A 325 -8.23 3.14 3.65
C LEU A 325 -8.06 1.98 4.63
N GLY A 326 -6.81 1.54 4.87
CA GLY A 326 -6.50 0.49 5.84
C GLY A 326 -6.76 0.92 7.28
N LEU A 327 -6.37 2.13 7.64
CA LEU A 327 -6.62 2.71 8.96
C LEU A 327 -8.12 2.80 9.29
N LEU A 328 -8.94 3.18 8.32
CA LEU A 328 -10.40 3.25 8.48
C LEU A 328 -11.01 1.87 8.69
N VAL A 329 -10.55 0.84 7.96
CA VAL A 329 -10.97 -0.54 8.18
C VAL A 329 -10.61 -1.01 9.60
N ASP A 330 -9.46 -0.59 10.11
CA ASP A 330 -8.98 -0.95 11.46
C ASP A 330 -9.51 -0.03 12.57
N GLY A 331 -10.42 0.92 12.25
CA GLY A 331 -11.05 1.81 13.22
C GLY A 331 -10.17 2.96 13.70
N ARG A 332 -9.06 3.27 13.01
CA ARG A 332 -8.11 4.35 13.35
C ARG A 332 -8.44 5.67 12.64
N CYS A 333 -9.72 6.06 12.67
CA CYS A 333 -10.26 7.20 11.94
C CYS A 333 -9.53 8.52 12.27
N GLN A 334 -9.18 8.76 13.55
CA GLN A 334 -8.51 9.99 13.95
C GLN A 334 -7.13 10.15 13.29
N LEU A 335 -6.38 9.06 13.11
CA LEU A 335 -5.08 9.10 12.46
C LEU A 335 -5.22 9.42 10.96
N ALA A 336 -6.20 8.83 10.29
CA ALA A 336 -6.54 9.18 8.90
C ALA A 336 -6.98 10.65 8.76
N LYS A 337 -7.78 11.16 9.72
CA LYS A 337 -8.17 12.57 9.77
C LYS A 337 -6.97 13.49 9.91
N ASN A 338 -6.03 13.18 10.80
CA ASN A 338 -4.82 13.98 10.99
C ASN A 338 -4.00 14.10 9.70
N MET A 339 -3.93 13.01 8.92
CA MET A 339 -3.23 13.02 7.62
C MET A 339 -3.92 13.94 6.60
N VAL A 340 -5.25 14.02 6.60
CA VAL A 340 -6.00 15.02 5.81
C VAL A 340 -5.70 16.44 6.29
N ASP A 341 -5.68 16.66 7.61
CA ASP A 341 -5.39 17.99 8.17
C ASP A 341 -3.96 18.45 7.82
N ASN A 342 -2.99 17.51 7.80
CA ASN A 342 -1.64 17.77 7.31
C ASN A 342 -1.62 18.17 5.83
N PHE A 343 -2.39 17.52 4.96
CA PHE A 343 -2.50 17.92 3.55
C PHE A 343 -3.15 19.31 3.38
N ALA A 344 -4.17 19.62 4.16
CA ALA A 344 -4.76 20.95 4.15
C ALA A 344 -3.73 22.03 4.58
N TYR A 345 -2.86 21.70 5.55
CA TYR A 345 -1.75 22.56 5.95
C TYR A 345 -0.72 22.73 4.82
N GLU A 346 -0.34 21.64 4.14
CA GLU A 346 0.60 21.72 3.01
C GLU A 346 0.04 22.57 1.86
N ILE A 347 -1.24 22.42 1.52
CA ILE A 347 -1.89 23.24 0.49
C ILE A 347 -1.86 24.72 0.89
N LYS A 348 -2.22 25.04 2.12
CA LYS A 348 -2.27 26.41 2.63
C LYS A 348 -0.90 27.07 2.62
N HIS A 349 0.15 26.38 3.07
CA HIS A 349 1.45 26.97 3.37
C HIS A 349 2.51 26.69 2.28
N TYR A 350 2.42 25.59 1.57
CA TYR A 350 3.36 25.19 0.50
C TYR A 350 2.71 25.20 -0.89
N GLY A 351 1.39 25.50 -0.97
CA GLY A 351 0.65 25.69 -2.21
C GLY A 351 0.21 24.39 -2.89
N LYS A 352 0.50 23.23 -2.34
CA LYS A 352 0.13 21.90 -2.88
C LYS A 352 0.34 20.82 -1.84
N ILE A 353 -0.27 19.63 -2.04
CA ILE A 353 0.18 18.41 -1.40
C ILE A 353 1.54 18.05 -2.00
N LEU A 354 2.51 17.86 -1.14
CA LEU A 354 3.89 17.54 -1.55
C LEU A 354 4.04 16.04 -1.84
N ASN A 355 5.06 15.70 -2.62
CA ASN A 355 5.45 14.29 -2.76
C ASN A 355 5.74 13.68 -1.38
N ALA A 356 6.44 14.42 -0.51
CA ALA A 356 6.54 14.19 0.92
C ALA A 356 7.02 15.51 1.61
N ASN A 357 6.88 15.62 2.91
CA ASN A 357 7.21 16.84 3.66
C ASN A 357 8.73 17.06 3.87
N ARG A 358 9.48 17.07 2.75
CA ARG A 358 10.92 17.44 2.70
C ARG A 358 11.17 18.62 1.78
N SER A 359 12.19 19.41 2.09
CA SER A 359 12.49 20.67 1.38
C SER A 359 12.71 20.51 -0.12
N TYR A 360 13.29 19.40 -0.58
CA TYR A 360 13.51 19.13 -2.00
C TYR A 360 12.23 18.76 -2.77
N TYR A 361 11.11 18.53 -2.07
CA TYR A 361 9.81 18.25 -2.69
C TYR A 361 8.90 19.49 -2.81
N LEU A 362 9.33 20.66 -2.37
CA LEU A 362 8.52 21.89 -2.44
C LEU A 362 8.03 22.25 -3.86
N THR A 363 8.67 21.72 -4.91
CA THR A 363 8.26 21.96 -6.31
C THR A 363 7.49 20.79 -6.93
N ARG A 364 7.23 19.69 -6.20
CA ARG A 364 6.65 18.46 -6.73
C ARG A 364 5.50 17.95 -5.87
N SER A 365 4.38 17.62 -6.53
CA SER A 365 3.23 16.98 -5.93
C SER A 365 3.26 15.45 -6.07
N GLN A 366 2.13 14.80 -5.84
CA GLN A 366 1.82 13.39 -6.14
C GLN A 366 0.38 13.26 -6.66
N PRO A 367 -0.06 12.06 -7.13
CA PRO A 367 -1.42 11.86 -7.63
C PRO A 367 -2.49 12.34 -6.63
N PRO A 368 -3.47 13.15 -7.09
CA PRO A 368 -4.47 13.79 -6.22
C PRO A 368 -5.58 12.83 -5.80
N PHE A 369 -5.65 12.51 -4.50
CA PHE A 369 -6.67 11.65 -3.91
C PHE A 369 -7.49 12.33 -2.80
N LEU A 370 -7.27 13.64 -2.56
CA LEU A 370 -7.76 14.28 -1.33
C LEU A 370 -9.28 14.29 -1.19
N THR A 371 -10.06 14.50 -2.25
CA THR A 371 -11.54 14.54 -2.15
C THR A 371 -12.11 13.22 -1.67
N ASP A 372 -11.71 12.10 -2.27
CA ASP A 372 -12.17 10.78 -1.84
C ASP A 372 -11.68 10.43 -0.43
N MET A 373 -10.44 10.83 -0.08
CA MET A 373 -9.90 10.65 1.27
C MET A 373 -10.71 11.40 2.32
N ILE A 374 -11.06 12.68 2.07
CA ILE A 374 -11.89 13.49 2.95
C ILE A 374 -13.25 12.82 3.16
N LEU A 375 -13.91 12.39 2.09
CA LEU A 375 -15.24 11.78 2.17
C LEU A 375 -15.24 10.49 2.98
N LYS A 376 -14.26 9.62 2.75
CA LYS A 376 -14.14 8.36 3.52
C LYS A 376 -13.85 8.60 5.00
N VAL A 377 -13.02 9.59 5.31
CA VAL A 377 -12.77 9.99 6.70
C VAL A 377 -14.04 10.58 7.31
N PHE A 378 -14.72 11.50 6.62
CA PHE A 378 -15.95 12.14 7.10
C PHE A 378 -17.05 11.13 7.45
N GLU A 379 -17.25 10.13 6.58
CA GLU A 379 -18.19 9.03 6.81
C GLU A 379 -17.84 8.18 8.05
N ALA A 380 -16.55 8.05 8.37
CA ALA A 380 -16.08 7.27 9.49
C ALA A 380 -16.02 8.05 10.82
N LEU A 381 -16.14 9.38 10.80
CA LEU A 381 -16.10 10.20 12.00
C LEU A 381 -17.30 9.93 12.91
N PRO A 382 -17.11 9.91 14.24
CA PRO A 382 -18.23 9.81 15.18
C PRO A 382 -19.21 10.98 14.97
N SER A 383 -20.51 10.66 14.85
CA SER A 383 -21.58 11.64 14.57
C SER A 383 -22.83 11.40 15.45
N LYS A 384 -22.60 10.96 16.70
CA LYS A 384 -23.68 10.59 17.63
C LYS A 384 -24.35 11.81 18.26
N THR A 385 -23.62 12.89 18.48
CA THR A 385 -24.10 14.12 19.10
C THR A 385 -24.16 15.25 18.06
N ASP A 386 -24.99 16.26 18.31
CA ASP A 386 -25.11 17.41 17.41
C ASP A 386 -23.82 18.24 17.39
N ASP A 387 -23.08 18.27 18.50
CA ASP A 387 -21.77 18.91 18.54
C ASP A 387 -20.74 18.17 17.68
N GLU A 388 -20.76 16.83 17.66
CA GLU A 388 -19.91 16.04 16.76
C GLU A 388 -20.28 16.31 15.31
N LYS A 389 -21.56 16.27 14.95
CA LYS A 389 -22.02 16.58 13.59
C LYS A 389 -21.60 17.97 13.15
N LYS A 390 -21.74 18.97 14.04
CA LYS A 390 -21.31 20.34 13.74
C LYS A 390 -19.81 20.43 13.52
N ARG A 391 -18.98 19.84 14.39
CA ARG A 391 -17.53 19.83 14.22
C ARG A 391 -17.11 19.12 12.93
N ASN A 392 -17.75 17.99 12.62
CA ASN A 392 -17.48 17.24 11.40
C ASN A 392 -17.85 18.05 10.15
N HIS A 393 -18.97 18.76 10.18
CA HIS A 393 -19.37 19.63 9.07
C HIS A 393 -18.40 20.81 8.87
N GLU A 394 -17.98 21.46 9.95
CA GLU A 394 -16.95 22.51 9.90
C GLU A 394 -15.59 21.97 9.40
N TRP A 395 -15.23 20.74 9.77
CA TRP A 395 -14.05 20.06 9.25
C TRP A 395 -14.18 19.75 7.76
N LEU A 396 -15.33 19.21 7.34
CA LEU A 396 -15.62 18.95 5.92
C LEU A 396 -15.46 20.23 5.09
N GLN A 397 -16.02 21.34 5.57
CA GLN A 397 -15.93 22.65 4.89
C GLN A 397 -14.47 23.07 4.69
N ARG A 398 -13.64 23.05 5.74
CA ARG A 398 -12.23 23.42 5.64
C ARG A 398 -11.43 22.49 4.72
N SER A 399 -11.70 21.20 4.78
CA SER A 399 -11.00 20.20 3.97
C SER A 399 -11.36 20.33 2.49
N PHE A 400 -12.63 20.59 2.16
CA PHE A 400 -13.05 20.85 0.77
C PHE A 400 -12.55 22.19 0.23
N ASP A 401 -12.43 23.20 1.07
CA ASP A 401 -11.79 24.47 0.69
C ASP A 401 -10.34 24.24 0.24
N ALA A 402 -9.58 23.43 0.97
CA ALA A 402 -8.23 23.05 0.61
C ALA A 402 -8.20 22.21 -0.70
N ALA A 403 -9.08 21.22 -0.86
CA ALA A 403 -9.14 20.39 -2.06
C ALA A 403 -9.50 21.19 -3.32
N ILE A 404 -10.44 22.13 -3.22
CA ILE A 404 -10.79 23.04 -4.31
C ILE A 404 -9.60 23.94 -4.66
N THR A 405 -8.87 24.42 -3.65
CA THR A 405 -7.66 25.23 -3.84
C THR A 405 -6.61 24.44 -4.60
N GLU A 406 -6.28 23.21 -4.16
CA GLU A 406 -5.32 22.35 -4.85
C GLU A 406 -5.72 22.08 -6.30
N TYR A 407 -6.99 21.69 -6.53
CA TYR A 407 -7.49 21.45 -7.89
C TYR A 407 -7.27 22.65 -8.80
N LEU A 408 -7.68 23.86 -8.36
CA LEU A 408 -7.64 25.06 -9.19
C LEU A 408 -6.24 25.61 -9.39
N THR A 409 -5.36 25.56 -8.35
CA THR A 409 -4.06 26.22 -8.37
C THR A 409 -2.92 25.30 -8.81
N VAL A 410 -3.08 23.98 -8.68
CA VAL A 410 -2.06 23.00 -9.06
C VAL A 410 -2.41 22.32 -10.36
N TRP A 411 -3.56 21.64 -10.41
CA TRP A 411 -3.87 20.71 -11.49
C TRP A 411 -4.51 21.36 -12.73
N MET A 412 -5.19 22.50 -12.54
CA MET A 412 -5.87 23.23 -13.61
C MET A 412 -5.13 24.47 -14.10
N THR A 413 -3.82 24.53 -13.88
CA THR A 413 -2.93 25.61 -14.32
C THR A 413 -1.93 25.11 -15.35
N GLU A 414 -1.48 25.98 -16.25
CA GLU A 414 -0.35 25.69 -17.15
C GLU A 414 0.93 25.59 -16.31
N PRO A 415 1.87 24.70 -16.67
CA PRO A 415 1.88 23.82 -17.86
C PRO A 415 1.17 22.46 -17.66
N ARG A 416 0.56 22.18 -16.50
CA ARG A 416 -0.14 20.90 -16.29
C ARG A 416 -1.36 20.76 -17.19
N LEU A 417 -2.22 21.79 -17.27
CA LEU A 417 -3.41 21.76 -18.11
C LEU A 417 -3.06 22.01 -19.59
N ASP A 418 -3.31 21.02 -20.44
CA ASP A 418 -3.32 21.23 -21.89
C ASP A 418 -4.68 21.80 -22.34
N LYS A 419 -4.67 23.05 -22.78
CA LYS A 419 -5.89 23.76 -23.22
C LYS A 419 -6.56 23.16 -24.45
N LYS A 420 -5.81 22.44 -25.29
CA LYS A 420 -6.33 21.85 -26.53
C LYS A 420 -7.22 20.63 -26.22
N THR A 421 -6.79 19.78 -25.33
CA THR A 421 -7.51 18.57 -24.93
C THR A 421 -8.41 18.79 -23.71
N GLY A 422 -8.12 19.78 -22.87
CA GLY A 422 -8.75 19.99 -21.57
C GLY A 422 -8.31 18.96 -20.51
N LEU A 423 -7.29 18.15 -20.81
CA LEU A 423 -6.71 17.15 -19.92
C LEU A 423 -5.46 17.69 -19.24
N SER A 424 -5.06 17.07 -18.14
CA SER A 424 -3.90 17.47 -17.37
C SER A 424 -2.77 16.43 -17.45
N CYS A 425 -1.52 16.92 -17.37
CA CYS A 425 -0.29 16.14 -17.33
C CYS A 425 0.41 16.32 -15.99
N TYR A 426 1.22 15.37 -15.58
CA TYR A 426 2.18 15.58 -14.50
C TYR A 426 3.28 16.52 -14.98
N HIS A 427 3.47 17.65 -14.31
CA HIS A 427 4.46 18.64 -14.73
C HIS A 427 4.92 19.49 -13.54
N PRO A 428 5.85 18.97 -12.71
CA PRO A 428 6.38 19.72 -11.59
C PRO A 428 7.21 20.92 -12.05
N THR A 429 7.37 21.89 -11.13
CA THR A 429 8.02 23.17 -11.45
C THR A 429 9.51 23.19 -11.12
N GLY A 430 10.09 22.11 -10.61
CA GLY A 430 11.51 22.03 -10.24
C GLY A 430 12.46 22.21 -11.42
N ILE A 431 13.65 22.75 -11.15
CA ILE A 431 14.71 23.01 -12.13
C ILE A 431 16.01 22.30 -11.75
N GLY A 432 16.85 22.00 -12.72
CA GLY A 432 18.13 21.29 -12.56
C GLY A 432 17.94 19.80 -12.22
N MET A 433 18.98 19.13 -11.77
CA MET A 433 18.94 17.70 -11.41
C MET A 433 18.21 17.50 -10.08
N PRO A 434 17.33 16.47 -9.96
CA PRO A 434 16.69 16.13 -8.69
C PRO A 434 17.73 15.75 -7.62
N PRO A 435 17.74 16.42 -6.44
CA PRO A 435 18.78 16.19 -5.44
C PRO A 435 18.53 14.99 -4.52
N GLU A 436 17.31 14.43 -4.54
CA GLU A 436 16.89 13.34 -3.67
C GLU A 436 17.34 11.95 -4.15
N THR A 437 17.97 11.86 -5.31
CA THR A 437 18.46 10.61 -5.87
C THR A 437 19.84 10.25 -5.35
N GLU A 438 20.21 8.97 -5.46
CA GLU A 438 21.58 8.51 -5.21
C GLU A 438 22.57 9.30 -6.06
N SER A 439 23.76 9.55 -5.54
CA SER A 439 24.76 10.38 -6.21
C SER A 439 25.14 9.90 -7.62
N THR A 440 25.10 8.59 -7.85
CA THR A 440 25.43 7.95 -9.14
C THR A 440 24.24 7.71 -10.06
N HIS A 441 23.02 8.02 -9.59
CA HIS A 441 21.78 7.70 -10.29
C HIS A 441 21.73 8.22 -11.74
N PHE A 442 22.19 9.44 -11.95
CA PHE A 442 22.16 10.08 -13.27
C PHE A 442 23.51 10.00 -14.02
N ASP A 443 24.50 9.23 -13.53
CA ASP A 443 25.82 9.16 -14.16
C ASP A 443 25.74 8.77 -15.63
N HIS A 444 24.95 7.75 -15.94
CA HIS A 444 24.75 7.27 -17.31
C HIS A 444 24.08 8.32 -18.22
N THR A 445 23.19 9.16 -17.66
CA THR A 445 22.51 10.24 -18.38
C THR A 445 23.43 11.42 -18.60
N VAL A 446 24.24 11.78 -17.59
CA VAL A 446 25.13 12.95 -17.62
C VAL A 446 26.43 12.66 -18.37
N LYS A 447 26.92 11.40 -18.37
CA LYS A 447 28.19 11.01 -18.96
C LYS A 447 28.44 11.49 -20.41
N PRO A 448 27.49 11.39 -21.36
CA PRO A 448 27.71 11.87 -22.73
C PRO A 448 28.01 13.38 -22.79
N TYR A 449 27.43 14.15 -21.90
CA TYR A 449 27.64 15.60 -21.80
C TYR A 449 29.00 15.93 -21.15
N ALA A 450 29.35 15.19 -20.10
CA ALA A 450 30.67 15.30 -19.47
C ALA A 450 31.80 14.93 -20.43
N ASP A 451 31.66 13.82 -21.16
CA ASP A 451 32.64 13.38 -22.19
C ASP A 451 32.80 14.44 -23.30
N ARG A 452 31.70 15.08 -23.73
CA ARG A 452 31.71 16.17 -24.72
C ARG A 452 32.46 17.40 -24.23
N LEU A 453 32.39 17.72 -22.96
CA LEU A 453 33.09 18.84 -22.34
C LEU A 453 34.53 18.49 -21.92
N GLY A 454 34.87 17.21 -21.86
CA GLY A 454 36.20 16.73 -21.45
C GLY A 454 36.42 16.80 -19.92
N VAL A 455 35.37 16.73 -19.12
CA VAL A 455 35.44 16.76 -17.64
C VAL A 455 34.90 15.46 -17.04
N SER A 456 35.12 15.26 -15.74
CA SER A 456 34.52 14.14 -15.05
C SER A 456 32.99 14.31 -14.91
N VAL A 457 32.25 13.20 -14.72
CA VAL A 457 30.79 13.23 -14.50
C VAL A 457 30.47 14.06 -13.26
N GLU A 458 31.26 13.93 -12.20
CA GLU A 458 31.03 14.66 -10.95
C GLU A 458 31.27 16.18 -11.13
N GLU A 459 32.32 16.56 -11.82
CA GLU A 459 32.60 17.96 -12.16
C GLU A 459 31.49 18.54 -13.05
N TYR A 460 31.04 17.80 -14.06
CA TYR A 460 29.92 18.22 -14.90
C TYR A 460 28.65 18.48 -14.09
N LYS A 461 28.28 17.56 -13.16
CA LYS A 461 27.14 17.72 -12.28
C LYS A 461 27.24 18.99 -11.45
N GLN A 462 28.43 19.31 -10.89
CA GLN A 462 28.66 20.53 -10.10
C GLN A 462 28.48 21.78 -10.96
N LEU A 463 29.06 21.82 -12.17
CA LEU A 463 28.94 22.94 -13.11
C LEU A 463 27.48 23.14 -13.56
N TYR A 464 26.75 22.06 -13.81
CA TYR A 464 25.33 22.11 -14.20
C TYR A 464 24.43 22.55 -13.02
N GLN A 465 24.66 22.05 -11.82
CA GLN A 465 23.88 22.43 -10.62
C GLN A 465 24.12 23.91 -10.22
N SER A 466 25.31 24.42 -10.44
CA SER A 466 25.67 25.82 -10.15
C SER A 466 25.33 26.81 -11.27
N ASP A 467 24.58 26.38 -12.31
CA ASP A 467 24.19 27.19 -13.48
C ASP A 467 25.41 27.74 -14.30
N GLN A 468 26.59 27.12 -14.17
CA GLN A 468 27.76 27.47 -14.97
C GLN A 468 27.71 26.88 -16.37
N ILE A 469 26.90 25.85 -16.58
CA ILE A 469 26.60 25.23 -17.86
C ILE A 469 25.10 25.27 -18.10
N ILE A 470 24.69 25.65 -19.30
CA ILE A 470 23.30 25.58 -19.76
C ILE A 470 23.18 24.45 -20.77
N GLU A 471 22.35 23.45 -20.48
CA GLU A 471 22.14 22.28 -21.34
C GLU A 471 20.64 22.02 -21.51
N PRO A 472 20.00 22.60 -22.54
CA PRO A 472 18.56 22.51 -22.77
C PRO A 472 18.03 21.09 -22.93
N GLU A 473 18.82 20.19 -23.51
CA GLU A 473 18.41 18.78 -23.66
C GLU A 473 18.34 18.07 -22.32
N LEU A 474 19.30 18.37 -21.44
CA LEU A 474 19.33 17.82 -20.09
C LEU A 474 18.23 18.45 -19.20
N ASP A 475 17.96 19.74 -19.37
CA ASP A 475 16.83 20.41 -18.72
C ASP A 475 15.50 19.75 -19.09
N ALA A 476 15.28 19.48 -20.40
CA ALA A 476 14.09 18.77 -20.88
C ALA A 476 14.01 17.35 -20.32
N TYR A 477 15.14 16.63 -20.26
CA TYR A 477 15.18 15.32 -19.63
C TYR A 477 14.71 15.35 -18.17
N PHE A 478 15.21 16.33 -17.38
CA PHE A 478 14.84 16.43 -15.97
C PHE A 478 13.41 16.91 -15.72
N VAL A 479 12.79 17.64 -16.64
CA VAL A 479 11.35 17.92 -16.60
C VAL A 479 10.56 16.61 -16.66
N HIS A 480 10.89 15.73 -17.60
CA HIS A 480 10.22 14.43 -17.72
C HIS A 480 10.52 13.49 -16.54
N ASP A 481 11.77 13.42 -16.08
CA ASP A 481 12.14 12.60 -14.92
C ASP A 481 11.37 13.01 -13.66
N ARG A 482 11.26 14.32 -13.39
CA ARG A 482 10.46 14.83 -12.29
C ARG A 482 8.97 14.52 -12.43
N ALA A 483 8.44 14.58 -13.65
CA ALA A 483 7.05 14.24 -13.92
C ALA A 483 6.77 12.74 -13.65
N VAL A 484 7.72 11.85 -13.97
CA VAL A 484 7.63 10.43 -13.61
C VAL A 484 7.53 10.28 -12.09
N ARG A 485 8.34 10.99 -11.32
CA ARG A 485 8.31 10.94 -9.85
C ARG A 485 7.05 11.58 -9.26
N GLU A 486 6.51 12.64 -9.89
CA GLU A 486 5.24 13.25 -9.49
C GLU A 486 4.06 12.28 -9.74
N SER A 487 4.15 11.43 -10.76
CA SER A 487 3.13 10.41 -11.05
C SER A 487 3.11 9.26 -10.03
N GLY A 488 4.13 9.13 -9.20
CA GLY A 488 4.31 8.01 -8.28
C GLY A 488 4.74 6.70 -8.94
N HIS A 489 4.91 6.66 -10.28
CA HIS A 489 5.30 5.46 -11.03
C HIS A 489 6.79 5.46 -11.43
N ASP A 490 7.62 5.88 -10.51
CA ASP A 490 9.07 5.95 -10.73
C ASP A 490 9.73 4.60 -10.37
N THR A 491 10.19 3.83 -11.38
CA THR A 491 10.23 4.22 -12.78
C THR A 491 9.49 3.22 -13.66
N SER A 492 9.11 3.67 -14.84
CA SER A 492 8.37 2.85 -15.80
C SER A 492 8.72 3.25 -17.23
N TYR A 493 8.79 2.26 -18.15
CA TYR A 493 8.91 2.51 -19.60
C TYR A 493 7.67 3.17 -20.21
N ARG A 494 6.51 3.08 -19.52
CA ARG A 494 5.29 3.80 -19.87
C ARG A 494 5.53 5.30 -20.00
N LEU A 495 6.32 5.87 -19.10
CA LEU A 495 6.44 7.31 -18.87
C LEU A 495 7.82 7.87 -19.32
N GLU A 496 8.74 7.00 -19.73
CA GLU A 496 10.12 7.37 -19.99
C GLU A 496 10.25 8.51 -21.00
N ARG A 497 10.99 9.57 -20.60
CA ARG A 497 11.36 10.75 -21.41
C ARG A 497 10.20 11.52 -22.04
N ARG A 498 8.95 11.29 -21.60
CA ARG A 498 7.76 11.96 -22.15
C ARG A 498 6.66 12.21 -21.11
N CYS A 499 6.85 11.86 -19.87
CA CYS A 499 5.79 11.93 -18.83
C CYS A 499 5.13 13.30 -18.76
N ALA A 500 5.91 14.39 -18.83
CA ALA A 500 5.39 15.75 -18.79
C ALA A 500 4.50 16.13 -19.98
N ASN A 501 4.55 15.36 -21.08
CA ASN A 501 3.72 15.52 -22.26
C ASN A 501 2.52 14.58 -22.30
N LEU A 502 2.41 13.65 -21.32
CA LEU A 502 1.35 12.66 -21.32
C LEU A 502 0.17 13.10 -20.45
N ALA A 503 -1.00 13.28 -21.08
CA ALA A 503 -2.26 13.24 -20.38
C ALA A 503 -2.53 11.78 -20.00
N THR A 504 -2.12 11.40 -18.77
CA THR A 504 -2.20 10.01 -18.31
C THR A 504 -3.61 9.64 -17.89
N VAL A 505 -3.96 8.37 -18.02
CA VAL A 505 -5.29 7.83 -17.66
C VAL A 505 -5.54 8.03 -16.17
N ASP A 506 -4.56 7.68 -15.33
CA ASP A 506 -4.65 7.79 -13.87
C ASP A 506 -4.94 9.22 -13.41
N LEU A 507 -4.13 10.21 -13.81
CA LEU A 507 -4.34 11.61 -13.40
C LEU A 507 -5.72 12.14 -13.82
N ASN A 508 -6.12 11.87 -15.05
CA ASN A 508 -7.38 12.42 -15.56
C ASN A 508 -8.61 11.72 -14.97
N CYS A 509 -8.51 10.45 -14.59
CA CYS A 509 -9.52 9.76 -13.80
C CYS A 509 -9.63 10.35 -12.37
N LEU A 510 -8.49 10.66 -11.73
CA LEU A 510 -8.46 11.30 -10.43
C LEU A 510 -9.11 12.69 -10.45
N LEU A 511 -8.78 13.51 -11.43
CA LEU A 511 -9.35 14.85 -11.55
C LEU A 511 -10.84 14.82 -11.91
N TYR A 512 -11.28 13.85 -12.71
CA TYR A 512 -12.72 13.61 -12.92
C TYR A 512 -13.41 13.28 -11.58
N LYS A 513 -12.81 12.41 -10.77
CA LYS A 513 -13.34 12.06 -9.44
C LYS A 513 -13.41 13.29 -8.53
N TYR A 514 -12.38 14.16 -8.52
CA TYR A 514 -12.41 15.43 -7.79
C TYR A 514 -13.61 16.29 -8.19
N GLU A 515 -13.81 16.46 -9.48
CA GLU A 515 -14.89 17.31 -10.02
C GLU A 515 -16.27 16.81 -9.60
N VAL A 516 -16.43 15.50 -9.62
CA VAL A 516 -17.68 14.87 -9.23
C VAL A 516 -17.87 14.88 -7.70
N ASP A 517 -16.83 14.55 -6.91
CA ASP A 517 -16.90 14.58 -5.45
C ASP A 517 -17.22 15.96 -4.91
N ILE A 518 -16.60 16.99 -5.49
CA ILE A 518 -16.90 18.37 -5.12
C ILE A 518 -18.37 18.70 -5.44
N ALA A 519 -18.84 18.39 -6.66
CA ALA A 519 -20.23 18.68 -7.03
C ALA A 519 -21.24 18.01 -6.09
N ASP A 520 -21.03 16.73 -5.80
CA ASP A 520 -21.91 15.94 -4.93
C ASP A 520 -21.89 16.43 -3.48
N THR A 521 -20.70 16.81 -3.00
CA THR A 521 -20.54 17.35 -1.64
C THR A 521 -21.21 18.72 -1.50
N LEU A 522 -21.10 19.57 -2.49
CA LEU A 522 -21.78 20.86 -2.50
C LEU A 522 -23.30 20.69 -2.42
N ASP A 523 -23.87 19.77 -3.18
CA ASP A 523 -25.31 19.48 -3.13
C ASP A 523 -25.74 18.86 -1.79
N ALA A 524 -25.00 17.87 -1.33
CA ALA A 524 -25.39 17.08 -0.15
C ALA A 524 -25.24 17.85 1.17
N HIS A 525 -24.21 18.71 1.28
CA HIS A 525 -23.80 19.31 2.55
C HIS A 525 -23.86 20.83 2.58
N PHE A 526 -23.86 21.52 1.41
CA PHE A 526 -23.75 22.97 1.34
C PHE A 526 -24.86 23.64 0.51
N GLY A 527 -25.96 22.92 0.24
CA GLY A 527 -27.10 23.46 -0.49
C GLY A 527 -26.78 23.90 -1.92
N GLY A 528 -25.83 23.24 -2.56
CA GLY A 528 -25.43 23.47 -3.96
C GLY A 528 -24.43 24.60 -4.17
N ARG A 529 -24.04 25.33 -3.09
CA ARG A 529 -23.09 26.44 -3.15
C ARG A 529 -22.06 26.38 -2.05
N PHE A 530 -20.88 26.87 -2.33
CA PHE A 530 -19.75 26.86 -1.40
C PHE A 530 -18.94 28.15 -1.50
N ALA A 531 -18.78 28.84 -0.37
CA ALA A 531 -17.93 30.03 -0.27
C ALA A 531 -16.46 29.57 -0.20
N TRP A 532 -15.77 29.61 -1.35
CA TRP A 532 -14.36 29.27 -1.41
C TRP A 532 -13.47 30.44 -0.98
N SER A 533 -12.44 30.16 -0.17
CA SER A 533 -11.50 31.15 0.37
C SER A 533 -10.75 31.93 -0.70
N GLY A 534 -10.66 31.43 -1.93
CA GLY A 534 -10.06 32.12 -3.08
C GLY A 534 -10.92 33.24 -3.67
N GLY A 535 -12.02 33.64 -3.01
CA GLY A 535 -12.74 34.89 -3.27
C GLY A 535 -13.96 34.79 -4.23
N ARG A 536 -14.42 33.59 -4.54
CA ARG A 536 -15.69 33.41 -5.28
C ARG A 536 -16.50 32.23 -4.74
N ASP A 537 -17.82 32.31 -4.93
CA ASP A 537 -18.68 31.17 -4.65
C ASP A 537 -18.54 30.11 -5.75
N MET A 538 -18.56 28.86 -5.32
CA MET A 538 -18.56 27.67 -6.16
C MET A 538 -19.98 27.12 -6.26
N ASP A 539 -20.35 26.66 -7.43
CA ASP A 539 -21.67 26.09 -7.73
C ASP A 539 -21.55 24.64 -8.18
N ALA A 540 -22.35 23.76 -7.61
CA ALA A 540 -22.34 22.33 -7.92
C ALA A 540 -22.54 22.06 -9.43
N THR A 541 -23.35 22.87 -10.10
CA THR A 541 -23.63 22.75 -11.55
C THR A 541 -22.37 23.06 -12.39
N GLU A 542 -21.55 24.03 -11.95
CA GLU A 542 -20.25 24.30 -12.58
C GLU A 542 -19.34 23.06 -12.50
N TRP A 543 -19.25 22.44 -11.34
CA TRP A 543 -18.42 21.25 -11.13
C TRP A 543 -18.92 20.06 -11.95
N ARG A 544 -20.23 19.83 -12.05
CA ARG A 544 -20.78 18.80 -12.94
C ARG A 544 -20.44 19.07 -14.40
N THR A 545 -20.46 20.32 -14.81
CA THR A 545 -20.08 20.71 -16.18
C THR A 545 -18.59 20.45 -16.45
N ARG A 546 -17.72 20.68 -15.45
CA ARG A 546 -16.29 20.37 -15.54
C ARG A 546 -16.09 18.86 -15.68
N ALA A 547 -16.74 18.07 -14.83
CA ALA A 547 -16.68 16.62 -14.86
C ALA A 547 -17.12 16.04 -16.21
N GLU A 548 -18.23 16.53 -16.75
CA GLU A 548 -18.74 16.07 -18.05
C GLU A 548 -17.78 16.41 -19.20
N LYS A 549 -17.21 17.61 -19.21
CA LYS A 549 -16.20 18.00 -20.22
C LYS A 549 -14.96 17.11 -20.14
N ARG A 550 -14.47 16.82 -18.92
CA ARG A 550 -13.32 15.92 -18.73
C ARG A 550 -13.65 14.50 -19.17
N ARG A 551 -14.83 13.98 -18.82
CA ARG A 551 -15.30 12.67 -19.28
C ARG A 551 -15.30 12.56 -20.81
N GLN A 552 -15.82 13.59 -21.49
CA GLN A 552 -15.82 13.65 -22.96
C GLN A 552 -14.39 13.69 -23.52
N SER A 553 -13.47 14.38 -22.86
CA SER A 553 -12.05 14.41 -23.27
C SER A 553 -11.37 13.06 -23.01
N ILE A 554 -11.65 12.39 -21.89
CA ILE A 554 -11.19 11.04 -21.60
C ILE A 554 -11.67 10.07 -22.68
N ASP A 555 -12.96 10.10 -23.01
CA ASP A 555 -13.53 9.25 -24.05
C ASP A 555 -12.89 9.51 -25.42
N LYS A 556 -12.67 10.77 -25.76
CA LYS A 556 -12.15 11.17 -27.06
C LYS A 556 -10.68 10.85 -27.26
N TYR A 557 -9.85 11.11 -26.23
CA TYR A 557 -8.39 11.07 -26.38
C TYR A 557 -7.76 9.82 -25.74
N LEU A 558 -8.36 9.27 -24.68
CA LEU A 558 -7.76 8.16 -23.95
C LEU A 558 -8.39 6.80 -24.27
N TRP A 559 -9.68 6.73 -24.58
CA TRP A 559 -10.34 5.46 -24.90
C TRP A 559 -9.95 4.95 -26.30
N ASN A 560 -9.57 3.67 -26.39
CA ASN A 560 -9.33 2.99 -27.66
C ASN A 560 -10.36 1.87 -27.87
N GLU A 561 -11.37 2.14 -28.67
CA GLU A 561 -12.50 1.23 -28.91
C GLU A 561 -12.05 -0.11 -29.49
N ARG A 562 -11.04 -0.11 -30.39
CA ARG A 562 -10.54 -1.34 -31.03
C ARG A 562 -9.79 -2.23 -30.05
N LYS A 563 -9.00 -1.64 -29.14
CA LYS A 563 -8.23 -2.36 -28.14
C LYS A 563 -9.04 -2.66 -26.86
N GLY A 564 -10.13 -1.93 -26.61
CA GLY A 564 -10.94 -2.08 -25.41
C GLY A 564 -10.22 -1.64 -24.12
N LEU A 565 -9.28 -0.72 -24.24
CA LEU A 565 -8.45 -0.18 -23.14
C LEU A 565 -8.37 1.35 -23.23
N TYR A 566 -8.09 1.98 -22.10
CA TYR A 566 -7.65 3.37 -22.04
C TYR A 566 -6.12 3.44 -22.17
N PHE A 567 -5.64 4.43 -22.93
CA PHE A 567 -4.23 4.71 -23.16
C PHE A 567 -3.91 6.16 -22.82
N ASP A 568 -2.71 6.42 -22.35
CA ASP A 568 -2.21 7.78 -22.21
C ASP A 568 -2.15 8.48 -23.57
N TYR A 569 -2.32 9.80 -23.58
CA TYR A 569 -2.29 10.60 -24.78
C TYR A 569 -1.16 11.61 -24.74
N ASP A 570 -0.30 11.59 -25.73
CA ASP A 570 0.78 12.58 -25.89
C ASP A 570 0.19 13.86 -26.49
N VAL A 571 0.10 14.92 -25.67
CA VAL A 571 -0.51 16.18 -26.07
C VAL A 571 0.35 16.97 -27.08
N VAL A 572 1.65 16.69 -27.15
CA VAL A 572 2.60 17.30 -28.08
C VAL A 572 2.57 16.58 -29.41
N LEU A 573 2.67 15.25 -29.42
CA LEU A 573 2.61 14.45 -30.64
C LEU A 573 1.18 14.35 -31.21
N GLY A 574 0.17 14.47 -30.38
CA GLY A 574 -1.23 14.38 -30.76
C GLY A 574 -1.72 12.96 -31.01
N GLU A 575 -1.15 11.96 -30.31
CA GLU A 575 -1.47 10.55 -30.48
C GLU A 575 -1.52 9.78 -29.15
N GLN A 576 -2.23 8.64 -29.16
CA GLN A 576 -2.24 7.73 -28.02
C GLN A 576 -0.92 7.01 -27.87
N SER A 577 -0.46 6.84 -26.63
CA SER A 577 0.62 5.91 -26.29
C SER A 577 0.23 4.48 -26.66
N VAL A 578 1.23 3.65 -26.93
CA VAL A 578 1.02 2.23 -27.22
C VAL A 578 1.17 1.34 -25.97
N TYR A 579 1.59 1.89 -24.85
CA TYR A 579 1.85 1.14 -23.63
C TYR A 579 0.55 0.72 -22.94
N GLU A 580 0.36 -0.56 -22.72
CA GLU A 580 -0.80 -1.15 -22.04
C GLU A 580 -0.55 -1.18 -20.53
N SER A 581 -1.22 -0.30 -19.79
CA SER A 581 -1.07 -0.14 -18.35
C SER A 581 -2.34 -0.56 -17.61
N VAL A 582 -2.17 -1.17 -16.43
CA VAL A 582 -3.25 -1.52 -15.51
C VAL A 582 -4.01 -0.29 -15.00
N THR A 583 -3.42 0.90 -15.09
CA THR A 583 -4.09 2.17 -14.76
C THR A 583 -5.34 2.43 -15.61
N ALA A 584 -5.53 1.71 -16.73
CA ALA A 584 -6.77 1.71 -17.48
C ALA A 584 -8.00 1.34 -16.61
N LEU A 585 -7.82 0.51 -15.56
CA LEU A 585 -8.88 0.17 -14.60
C LEU A 585 -9.29 1.31 -13.67
N TRP A 586 -8.48 2.39 -13.58
CA TRP A 586 -8.83 3.56 -12.76
C TRP A 586 -10.05 4.31 -13.29
N ALA A 587 -10.36 4.15 -14.59
CA ALA A 587 -11.60 4.66 -15.17
C ALA A 587 -12.85 4.03 -14.53
N LEU A 588 -12.76 2.76 -14.08
CA LEU A 588 -13.83 2.12 -13.31
C LEU A 588 -13.91 2.69 -11.90
N TRP A 589 -12.79 2.89 -11.24
CA TRP A 589 -12.77 3.47 -9.90
C TRP A 589 -13.35 4.89 -9.90
N ALA A 590 -12.97 5.71 -10.87
CA ALA A 590 -13.47 7.06 -11.00
C ALA A 590 -14.95 7.14 -11.43
N GLY A 591 -15.49 6.08 -12.04
CA GLY A 591 -16.85 6.03 -12.55
C GLY A 591 -17.04 6.74 -13.89
N CYS A 592 -15.97 6.98 -14.65
CA CYS A 592 -16.06 7.70 -15.93
C CYS A 592 -16.29 6.80 -17.15
N ALA A 593 -16.12 5.47 -17.02
CA ALA A 593 -16.38 4.52 -18.10
C ALA A 593 -17.88 4.25 -18.28
N THR A 594 -18.34 4.14 -19.51
CA THR A 594 -19.70 3.64 -19.78
C THR A 594 -19.81 2.15 -19.47
N PRO A 595 -21.02 1.59 -19.23
CA PRO A 595 -21.18 0.16 -19.01
C PRO A 595 -20.67 -0.73 -20.16
N ALA A 596 -20.70 -0.23 -21.40
CA ALA A 596 -20.18 -0.94 -22.56
C ALA A 596 -18.63 -0.96 -22.55
N GLN A 597 -18.02 0.17 -22.26
CA GLN A 597 -16.56 0.29 -22.09
C GLN A 597 -16.09 -0.57 -20.93
N ALA A 598 -16.78 -0.54 -19.80
CA ALA A 598 -16.46 -1.33 -18.62
C ALA A 598 -16.42 -2.84 -18.94
N ARG A 599 -17.40 -3.38 -19.65
CA ARG A 599 -17.40 -4.79 -20.08
C ARG A 599 -16.18 -5.14 -20.92
N LYS A 600 -15.87 -4.31 -21.93
CA LYS A 600 -14.69 -4.52 -22.81
C LYS A 600 -13.40 -4.43 -22.00
N LEU A 601 -13.28 -3.41 -21.18
CA LEU A 601 -12.11 -3.15 -20.33
C LEU A 601 -11.84 -4.33 -19.39
N VAL A 602 -12.86 -4.84 -18.72
CA VAL A 602 -12.72 -5.97 -17.80
C VAL A 602 -12.31 -7.25 -18.54
N ASP A 603 -12.94 -7.54 -19.68
CA ASP A 603 -12.60 -8.72 -20.48
C ASP A 603 -11.13 -8.66 -20.98
N VAL A 604 -10.68 -7.52 -21.47
CA VAL A 604 -9.29 -7.32 -21.88
C VAL A 604 -8.34 -7.38 -20.69
N SER A 605 -8.68 -6.74 -19.57
CA SER A 605 -7.84 -6.67 -18.36
C SER A 605 -7.62 -8.04 -17.73
N CYS A 606 -8.64 -8.90 -17.69
CA CYS A 606 -8.50 -10.29 -17.21
C CYS A 606 -7.50 -11.10 -18.04
N ARG A 607 -7.38 -10.83 -19.35
CA ARG A 607 -6.43 -11.55 -20.21
C ARG A 607 -5.02 -10.98 -20.17
N LYS A 608 -4.88 -9.68 -19.92
CA LYS A 608 -3.61 -8.98 -20.07
C LYS A 608 -2.88 -8.72 -18.75
N PHE A 609 -3.62 -8.43 -17.69
CA PHE A 609 -3.04 -7.99 -16.44
C PHE A 609 -3.16 -8.99 -15.29
N GLU A 610 -4.11 -9.95 -15.36
CA GLU A 610 -4.27 -10.96 -14.31
C GLU A 610 -3.20 -12.03 -14.42
N VAL A 611 -2.44 -12.23 -13.34
CA VAL A 611 -1.44 -13.29 -13.20
C VAL A 611 -1.64 -14.04 -11.88
N LYS A 612 -0.77 -14.98 -11.56
CA LYS A 612 -0.92 -15.86 -10.38
C LYS A 612 -1.10 -15.11 -9.07
N GLY A 613 -0.30 -14.07 -8.86
CA GLY A 613 -0.21 -13.34 -7.60
C GLY A 613 -1.00 -12.03 -7.55
N GLY A 614 -1.77 -11.69 -8.57
CA GLY A 614 -2.55 -10.45 -8.65
C GLY A 614 -2.50 -9.80 -10.02
N LEU A 615 -2.54 -8.47 -10.08
CA LEU A 615 -2.43 -7.69 -11.31
C LEU A 615 -1.01 -7.17 -11.50
N VAL A 616 -0.47 -7.32 -12.72
CA VAL A 616 0.78 -6.66 -13.14
C VAL A 616 0.55 -5.20 -13.50
N SER A 617 1.57 -4.35 -13.37
CA SER A 617 1.48 -2.90 -13.65
C SER A 617 1.29 -2.58 -15.14
N GLY A 618 1.81 -3.41 -16.01
CA GLY A 618 1.67 -3.31 -17.47
C GLY A 618 1.90 -4.67 -18.13
N THR A 619 1.67 -4.75 -19.45
CA THR A 619 1.89 -6.00 -20.16
C THR A 619 3.37 -6.25 -20.43
N GLU A 620 3.76 -7.52 -20.55
CA GLU A 620 5.12 -7.93 -20.92
C GLU A 620 5.52 -7.37 -22.30
N GLU A 621 4.59 -7.37 -23.25
CA GLU A 621 4.78 -6.80 -24.59
C GLU A 621 5.13 -5.31 -24.53
N SER A 622 4.42 -4.55 -23.69
CA SER A 622 4.66 -3.11 -23.52
C SER A 622 5.99 -2.81 -22.82
N ARG A 623 6.39 -3.63 -21.83
CA ARG A 623 7.70 -3.55 -21.21
C ARG A 623 8.81 -3.78 -22.24
N GLY A 624 8.61 -4.74 -23.17
CA GLY A 624 9.59 -5.16 -24.15
C GLY A 624 10.68 -6.09 -23.58
N VAL A 625 11.66 -6.42 -24.41
CA VAL A 625 12.73 -7.38 -24.06
C VAL A 625 13.73 -6.73 -23.10
N ILE A 626 14.00 -7.43 -22.00
CA ILE A 626 15.00 -7.01 -21.01
C ILE A 626 16.41 -7.28 -21.53
N SER A 627 17.30 -6.31 -21.34
CA SER A 627 18.70 -6.35 -21.71
C SER A 627 19.54 -5.47 -20.79
N LEU A 628 20.87 -5.47 -20.98
CA LEU A 628 21.76 -4.56 -20.24
C LEU A 628 21.42 -3.07 -20.42
N HIS A 629 20.85 -2.71 -21.57
CA HIS A 629 20.41 -1.33 -21.87
C HIS A 629 18.92 -1.09 -21.60
N ARG A 630 18.20 -2.12 -21.21
CA ARG A 630 16.77 -2.08 -20.86
C ARG A 630 16.50 -2.98 -19.65
N PRO A 631 16.93 -2.56 -18.44
CA PRO A 631 16.76 -3.36 -17.23
C PRO A 631 15.28 -3.43 -16.80
N ASN A 632 14.96 -4.32 -15.87
CA ASN A 632 13.64 -4.32 -15.24
C ASN A 632 13.41 -3.00 -14.52
N ARG A 633 12.20 -2.43 -14.68
CA ARG A 633 11.73 -1.27 -13.94
C ARG A 633 10.59 -1.67 -13.00
N GLN A 634 10.59 -1.10 -11.82
CA GLN A 634 9.72 -1.55 -10.72
C GLN A 634 8.22 -1.33 -10.96
N TRP A 635 7.83 -0.41 -11.87
CA TRP A 635 6.43 -0.13 -12.22
C TRP A 635 6.03 -0.70 -13.58
N ASP A 636 6.77 -1.70 -14.06
CA ASP A 636 6.46 -2.46 -15.27
C ASP A 636 6.18 -3.94 -14.92
N PHE A 637 5.88 -4.76 -15.95
CA PHE A 637 5.85 -6.22 -15.80
C PHE A 637 7.22 -6.73 -15.31
N PRO A 638 7.31 -7.67 -14.35
CA PRO A 638 6.25 -8.51 -13.78
C PRO A 638 5.70 -8.01 -12.43
N PHE A 639 5.91 -6.74 -12.09
CA PHE A 639 5.62 -6.24 -10.75
C PHE A 639 4.17 -5.81 -10.58
N GLY A 640 3.65 -6.07 -9.36
CA GLY A 640 2.34 -5.65 -8.90
C GLY A 640 2.45 -4.81 -7.61
N TRP A 641 1.55 -3.83 -7.47
CA TRP A 641 1.57 -2.82 -6.43
C TRP A 641 0.19 -2.66 -5.78
N ALA A 642 0.16 -2.46 -4.48
CA ALA A 642 -1.06 -2.31 -3.70
C ALA A 642 -2.02 -1.23 -4.25
N PRO A 643 -1.57 -0.02 -4.66
CA PRO A 643 -2.44 0.96 -5.28
C PRO A 643 -3.26 0.43 -6.45
N HIS A 644 -2.62 -0.24 -7.39
CA HIS A 644 -3.31 -0.78 -8.57
C HIS A 644 -4.32 -1.88 -8.22
N GLN A 645 -4.00 -2.71 -7.22
CA GLN A 645 -4.89 -3.77 -6.76
C GLN A 645 -6.15 -3.16 -6.13
N ILE A 646 -6.01 -2.25 -5.18
CA ILE A 646 -7.12 -1.61 -4.47
C ILE A 646 -8.03 -0.86 -5.44
N MET A 647 -7.46 -0.06 -6.34
CA MET A 647 -8.20 0.72 -7.33
C MET A 647 -9.01 -0.17 -8.27
N ALA A 648 -8.40 -1.28 -8.72
CA ALA A 648 -9.07 -2.26 -9.57
C ALA A 648 -10.24 -2.94 -8.84
N TRP A 649 -10.05 -3.42 -7.60
CA TRP A 649 -11.13 -4.09 -6.85
C TRP A 649 -12.32 -3.17 -6.63
N TYR A 650 -12.06 -1.92 -6.21
CA TYR A 650 -13.11 -0.93 -5.99
C TYR A 650 -13.88 -0.65 -7.28
N GLY A 651 -13.17 -0.35 -8.38
CA GLY A 651 -13.79 -0.09 -9.67
C GLY A 651 -14.61 -1.27 -10.20
N LEU A 652 -14.04 -2.47 -10.18
CA LEU A 652 -14.73 -3.69 -10.60
C LEU A 652 -16.00 -3.95 -9.77
N TYR A 653 -15.90 -3.80 -8.45
CA TYR A 653 -17.03 -4.02 -7.56
C TYR A 653 -18.16 -3.02 -7.83
N SER A 654 -17.80 -1.74 -8.00
CA SER A 654 -18.75 -0.64 -8.28
C SER A 654 -19.51 -0.84 -9.59
N TYR A 655 -18.88 -1.49 -10.59
CA TYR A 655 -19.51 -1.83 -11.87
C TYR A 655 -20.22 -3.19 -11.89
N GLY A 656 -20.31 -3.87 -10.74
CA GLY A 656 -20.99 -5.15 -10.60
C GLY A 656 -20.17 -6.38 -10.97
N PHE A 657 -18.89 -6.24 -11.30
CA PHE A 657 -17.96 -7.36 -11.57
C PHE A 657 -17.40 -7.95 -10.26
N VAL A 658 -18.31 -8.25 -9.33
CA VAL A 658 -17.99 -8.66 -7.95
C VAL A 658 -17.08 -9.87 -7.90
N ASP A 659 -17.32 -10.87 -8.75
CA ASP A 659 -16.54 -12.10 -8.75
C ASP A 659 -15.12 -11.87 -9.27
N VAL A 660 -14.95 -11.01 -10.27
CA VAL A 660 -13.63 -10.62 -10.77
C VAL A 660 -12.84 -9.85 -9.69
N ALA A 661 -13.50 -8.91 -9.01
CA ALA A 661 -12.90 -8.17 -7.90
C ALA A 661 -12.41 -9.11 -6.78
N ARG A 662 -13.26 -10.08 -6.38
CA ARG A 662 -12.93 -11.09 -5.37
C ARG A 662 -11.77 -11.99 -5.80
N ARG A 663 -11.75 -12.39 -7.09
CA ARG A 663 -10.69 -13.24 -7.64
C ARG A 663 -9.34 -12.51 -7.62
N PHE A 664 -9.31 -11.25 -8.04
CA PHE A 664 -8.09 -10.43 -8.00
C PHE A 664 -7.63 -10.20 -6.56
N ALA A 665 -8.56 -9.87 -5.65
CA ALA A 665 -8.24 -9.71 -4.23
C ALA A 665 -7.67 -10.99 -3.63
N TYR A 666 -8.27 -12.16 -3.90
CA TYR A 666 -7.77 -13.44 -3.38
C TYR A 666 -6.34 -13.75 -3.85
N ARG A 667 -6.03 -13.54 -5.15
CA ARG A 667 -4.67 -13.74 -5.70
C ARG A 667 -3.64 -12.89 -4.98
N TRP A 668 -3.93 -11.62 -4.82
CA TRP A 668 -3.05 -10.68 -4.13
C TRP A 668 -2.85 -11.03 -2.66
N LEU A 669 -3.93 -11.27 -1.94
CA LEU A 669 -3.87 -11.64 -0.52
C LEU A 669 -3.18 -12.98 -0.30
N PHE A 670 -3.31 -13.92 -1.23
CA PHE A 670 -2.58 -15.18 -1.19
C PHE A 670 -1.06 -14.95 -1.26
N THR A 671 -0.61 -14.09 -2.17
CA THR A 671 0.82 -13.76 -2.31
C THR A 671 1.38 -13.15 -1.02
N ILE A 672 0.64 -12.19 -0.42
CA ILE A 672 1.04 -11.58 0.86
C ILE A 672 1.03 -12.62 1.99
N THR A 673 -0.03 -13.42 2.12
CA THR A 673 -0.16 -14.42 3.20
C THR A 673 0.95 -15.48 3.09
N GLN A 674 1.28 -15.91 1.88
CA GLN A 674 2.35 -16.87 1.64
C GLN A 674 3.71 -16.29 2.05
N ALA A 675 4.04 -15.06 1.63
CA ALA A 675 5.27 -14.40 2.01
C ALA A 675 5.36 -14.21 3.54
N PHE A 676 4.27 -13.80 4.18
CA PHE A 676 4.18 -13.67 5.64
C PHE A 676 4.47 -14.97 6.38
N VAL A 677 3.96 -16.10 5.89
CA VAL A 677 4.17 -17.43 6.49
C VAL A 677 5.59 -17.95 6.25
N ASP A 678 6.08 -17.78 5.02
CA ASP A 678 7.32 -18.39 4.56
C ASP A 678 8.58 -17.59 5.01
N PHE A 679 8.44 -16.25 5.27
CA PHE A 679 9.55 -15.33 5.52
C PHE A 679 9.36 -14.48 6.77
N ASN A 680 9.21 -15.11 7.91
CA ASN A 680 9.22 -14.50 9.25
C ASN A 680 8.31 -13.25 9.39
N GLY A 681 7.11 -13.32 8.83
CA GLY A 681 6.12 -12.25 8.98
C GLY A 681 6.34 -11.06 8.05
N VAL A 682 7.09 -11.20 6.95
CA VAL A 682 7.40 -10.13 6.01
C VAL A 682 6.14 -9.64 5.28
N VAL A 683 6.00 -8.31 5.18
CA VAL A 683 4.99 -7.60 4.39
C VAL A 683 5.71 -6.51 3.61
N PRO A 684 6.23 -6.81 2.41
CA PRO A 684 7.12 -5.94 1.66
C PRO A 684 6.37 -4.83 0.92
N GLU A 685 7.09 -3.94 0.26
CA GLU A 685 6.56 -2.80 -0.52
C GLU A 685 5.79 -3.24 -1.77
N LYS A 686 6.27 -4.28 -2.46
CA LYS A 686 5.77 -4.78 -3.76
C LYS A 686 6.14 -6.24 -3.97
N PHE A 687 5.57 -6.84 -5.01
CA PHE A 687 5.88 -8.21 -5.42
C PHE A 687 6.13 -8.32 -6.92
N ASP A 688 7.01 -9.24 -7.32
CA ASP A 688 6.87 -9.93 -8.59
C ASP A 688 5.64 -10.85 -8.48
N VAL A 689 4.54 -10.46 -9.09
CA VAL A 689 3.25 -11.18 -8.98
C VAL A 689 3.15 -12.36 -9.93
N VAL A 690 4.06 -12.48 -10.90
CA VAL A 690 4.16 -13.63 -11.79
C VAL A 690 4.77 -14.81 -11.05
N ASN A 691 5.89 -14.57 -10.34
CA ASN A 691 6.61 -15.55 -9.56
C ASN A 691 6.16 -15.59 -8.08
N MET A 692 5.34 -14.65 -7.63
CA MET A 692 4.85 -14.49 -6.24
C MET A 692 6.01 -14.38 -5.23
N THR A 693 7.00 -13.53 -5.54
CA THR A 693 8.17 -13.32 -4.70
C THR A 693 8.41 -11.84 -4.44
N HIS A 694 8.93 -11.53 -3.27
CA HIS A 694 9.42 -10.20 -2.91
C HIS A 694 10.94 -10.06 -3.12
N ARG A 695 11.63 -11.14 -3.53
CA ARG A 695 13.07 -11.17 -3.79
C ARG A 695 13.33 -11.03 -5.28
N PHE A 696 13.76 -9.86 -5.70
CA PHE A 696 14.07 -9.53 -7.09
C PHE A 696 15.03 -8.34 -7.15
N GLN A 697 15.62 -8.11 -8.32
CA GLN A 697 16.45 -6.95 -8.60
C GLN A 697 15.79 -6.12 -9.71
N VAL A 698 15.75 -4.81 -9.50
CA VAL A 698 15.34 -3.82 -10.48
C VAL A 698 16.44 -2.77 -10.62
N GLU A 699 16.26 -1.83 -11.55
CA GLU A 699 17.16 -0.69 -11.70
C GLU A 699 17.32 0.06 -10.36
N TYR A 700 18.43 0.77 -10.22
CA TYR A 700 18.80 1.58 -9.04
C TYR A 700 19.11 0.79 -7.76
N GLY A 701 19.43 -0.51 -7.87
CA GLY A 701 19.80 -1.31 -6.72
C GLY A 701 18.64 -1.50 -5.70
N ASN A 702 17.41 -1.17 -6.09
CA ASN A 702 16.22 -1.53 -5.32
C ASN A 702 16.06 -3.04 -5.38
N VAL A 703 16.86 -3.72 -4.58
CA VAL A 703 16.67 -5.11 -4.22
C VAL A 703 15.37 -5.20 -3.45
N GLY A 704 14.57 -6.20 -3.72
CA GLY A 704 13.52 -6.60 -2.80
C GLY A 704 14.14 -6.67 -1.42
N VAL A 705 13.50 -6.07 -0.43
CA VAL A 705 14.11 -5.79 0.88
C VAL A 705 14.66 -7.08 1.48
N ASP A 706 15.97 -7.15 1.62
CA ASP A 706 16.64 -8.20 2.35
C ASP A 706 16.53 -7.85 3.84
N PHE A 707 15.51 -8.42 4.48
CA PHE A 707 15.25 -8.18 5.89
C PHE A 707 16.29 -8.99 6.70
N LYS A 708 17.21 -8.31 7.33
CA LYS A 708 18.21 -8.93 8.23
C LYS A 708 17.82 -8.84 9.70
N HIS A 709 16.54 -8.85 10.00
CA HIS A 709 16.03 -8.83 11.36
C HIS A 709 14.54 -9.17 11.38
N VAL A 710 14.03 -9.53 12.54
CA VAL A 710 12.64 -9.89 12.75
C VAL A 710 11.69 -8.75 12.36
N THR A 711 10.72 -9.05 11.51
CA THR A 711 9.73 -8.07 11.01
C THR A 711 8.86 -7.54 12.16
N ARG A 712 8.81 -6.22 12.31
CA ARG A 712 8.04 -5.49 13.35
C ARG A 712 6.98 -4.56 12.75
N GLU A 713 7.07 -4.29 11.46
CA GLU A 713 6.15 -3.47 10.68
C GLU A 713 5.99 -4.06 9.27
N GLY A 714 4.83 -3.86 8.66
CA GLY A 714 4.63 -4.10 7.23
C GLY A 714 4.65 -2.78 6.47
N PHE A 715 4.85 -2.80 5.15
CA PHE A 715 4.79 -1.59 4.33
C PHE A 715 3.35 -1.03 4.33
N GLY A 716 3.17 0.29 4.46
CA GLY A 716 1.91 0.98 4.76
C GLY A 716 0.77 0.62 3.81
N TRP A 717 0.93 0.85 2.50
CA TRP A 717 -0.12 0.48 1.53
C TRP A 717 -0.31 -1.03 1.38
N MET A 718 0.71 -1.84 1.72
CA MET A 718 0.58 -3.29 1.72
C MET A 718 -0.30 -3.76 2.88
N ASN A 719 -0.06 -3.21 4.10
CA ASN A 719 -0.93 -3.40 5.26
C ASN A 719 -2.38 -3.02 4.92
N ALA A 720 -2.55 -1.86 4.29
CA ALA A 720 -3.86 -1.38 3.86
C ALA A 720 -4.52 -2.32 2.84
N SER A 721 -3.79 -2.75 1.80
CA SER A 721 -4.31 -3.65 0.78
C SER A 721 -4.75 -4.98 1.36
N TYR A 722 -4.06 -5.47 2.40
CA TYR A 722 -4.45 -6.70 3.09
C TYR A 722 -5.78 -6.52 3.82
N GLN A 723 -5.90 -5.50 4.67
CA GLN A 723 -7.12 -5.24 5.44
C GLN A 723 -8.33 -4.92 4.54
N VAL A 724 -8.14 -4.04 3.55
CA VAL A 724 -9.16 -3.71 2.56
C VAL A 724 -9.53 -4.93 1.71
N GLY A 725 -8.55 -5.69 1.22
CA GLY A 725 -8.77 -6.88 0.40
C GLY A 725 -9.56 -7.97 1.13
N LEU A 726 -9.33 -8.15 2.43
CA LEU A 726 -10.12 -9.07 3.25
C LEU A 726 -11.61 -8.71 3.25
N THR A 727 -12.00 -7.47 3.10
CA THR A 727 -13.41 -7.06 3.07
C THR A 727 -14.15 -7.57 1.83
N TYR A 728 -13.45 -7.82 0.72
CA TYR A 728 -14.02 -8.39 -0.50
C TYR A 728 -14.23 -9.91 -0.41
N LEU A 729 -13.47 -10.61 0.42
CA LEU A 729 -13.49 -12.07 0.48
C LEU A 729 -14.69 -12.60 1.28
N THR A 730 -15.31 -13.65 0.75
CA THR A 730 -16.32 -14.43 1.50
C THR A 730 -15.65 -15.22 2.63
N SER A 731 -16.43 -15.66 3.63
CA SER A 731 -15.92 -16.52 4.72
C SER A 731 -15.27 -17.81 4.20
N HIS A 732 -15.78 -18.36 3.08
CA HIS A 732 -15.18 -19.52 2.44
C HIS A 732 -13.81 -19.21 1.84
N MET A 733 -13.67 -18.07 1.15
CA MET A 733 -12.40 -17.60 0.60
C MET A 733 -11.37 -17.34 1.70
N ARG A 734 -11.78 -16.69 2.80
CA ARG A 734 -10.88 -16.41 3.94
C ARG A 734 -10.37 -17.71 4.59
N ARG A 735 -11.26 -18.72 4.75
CA ARG A 735 -10.82 -20.04 5.24
C ARG A 735 -9.83 -20.71 4.29
N ALA A 736 -10.09 -20.69 3.00
CA ALA A 736 -9.19 -21.25 1.99
C ALA A 736 -7.83 -20.51 1.98
N LEU A 737 -7.86 -19.20 2.11
CA LEU A 737 -6.66 -18.37 2.22
C LEU A 737 -5.83 -18.72 3.47
N GLY A 738 -6.49 -18.88 4.63
CA GLY A 738 -5.84 -19.31 5.88
C GLY A 738 -5.27 -20.72 5.83
N MET A 739 -5.75 -21.54 4.91
CA MET A 739 -5.19 -22.86 4.59
C MET A 739 -4.11 -22.82 3.50
N LEU A 740 -3.73 -21.63 3.02
CA LEU A 740 -2.83 -21.42 1.90
C LEU A 740 -3.23 -22.22 0.66
N THR A 741 -4.54 -22.23 0.33
CA THR A 741 -5.02 -22.86 -0.89
C THR A 741 -4.63 -21.99 -2.09
N PRO A 742 -3.83 -22.51 -3.05
CA PRO A 742 -3.43 -21.74 -4.22
C PRO A 742 -4.61 -21.21 -5.02
N PRO A 743 -4.57 -19.99 -5.56
CA PRO A 743 -5.69 -19.38 -6.29
C PRO A 743 -6.23 -20.26 -7.40
N ASP A 744 -5.37 -20.78 -8.27
CA ASP A 744 -5.79 -21.63 -9.40
C ASP A 744 -6.49 -22.91 -8.94
N MET A 745 -6.05 -23.48 -7.81
CA MET A 745 -6.69 -24.65 -7.21
C MET A 745 -8.06 -24.31 -6.60
N PHE A 746 -8.18 -23.13 -5.98
CA PHE A 746 -9.43 -22.67 -5.40
C PHE A 746 -10.48 -22.39 -6.49
N PHE A 747 -10.12 -21.62 -7.52
CA PHE A 747 -11.05 -21.21 -8.57
C PHE A 747 -11.39 -22.34 -9.54
N ALA A 748 -10.48 -23.29 -9.82
CA ALA A 748 -10.79 -24.48 -10.63
C ALA A 748 -11.87 -25.38 -9.99
N LYS A 749 -11.88 -25.49 -8.65
CA LYS A 749 -12.87 -26.30 -7.92
C LYS A 749 -14.24 -25.64 -7.79
N THR A 750 -14.33 -24.32 -7.95
CA THR A 750 -15.56 -23.56 -7.73
C THR A 750 -16.32 -23.24 -9.01
N ASN A 751 -15.92 -23.80 -10.16
CA ASN A 751 -16.50 -23.51 -11.50
C ASN A 751 -16.54 -22.01 -11.84
N TRP A 752 -15.59 -21.24 -11.32
CA TRP A 752 -15.43 -19.84 -11.67
C TRP A 752 -15.01 -19.77 -13.15
N LYS A 753 -15.83 -19.14 -13.97
CA LYS A 753 -15.48 -18.90 -15.37
C LYS A 753 -14.31 -17.92 -15.42
N THR A 754 -13.23 -18.34 -16.04
CA THR A 754 -11.99 -17.56 -16.21
C THR A 754 -12.09 -16.49 -17.30
N ASP A 755 -13.20 -16.46 -18.04
CA ASP A 755 -13.41 -15.68 -19.26
C ASP A 755 -14.34 -14.50 -19.04
N GLY A 756 -14.22 -13.67 -18.09
CA GLY A 756 -14.90 -12.35 -17.98
C GLY A 756 -16.36 -12.24 -18.45
N THR A 757 -16.95 -13.35 -18.92
CA THR A 757 -18.34 -13.39 -19.34
C THR A 757 -19.22 -13.44 -18.10
N ALA A 758 -19.93 -12.34 -17.85
CA ALA A 758 -21.00 -12.33 -16.86
C ALA A 758 -21.93 -13.52 -17.10
N SER A 759 -21.94 -14.47 -16.17
CA SER A 759 -22.85 -15.60 -16.22
C SER A 759 -24.26 -15.11 -15.95
N HIS A 760 -24.99 -14.77 -17.00
CA HIS A 760 -26.44 -14.63 -16.96
C HIS A 760 -27.11 -16.01 -17.01
N THR A 761 -26.80 -16.90 -16.10
CA THR A 761 -27.68 -18.02 -15.78
C THR A 761 -28.51 -17.62 -14.57
N PRO A 762 -29.85 -17.54 -14.68
CA PRO A 762 -30.68 -17.27 -13.51
C PRO A 762 -30.45 -18.43 -12.53
N ALA A 763 -29.96 -18.07 -11.33
CA ALA A 763 -29.96 -19.03 -10.23
C ALA A 763 -31.40 -19.41 -9.94
N THR A 764 -31.72 -20.70 -10.00
CA THR A 764 -33.03 -21.29 -9.63
C THR A 764 -33.22 -21.37 -8.11
N THR A 765 -32.67 -20.50 -7.35
CA THR A 765 -32.97 -20.22 -5.94
C THR A 765 -33.36 -18.76 -5.82
N PRO A 766 -34.41 -18.40 -5.08
CA PRO A 766 -34.80 -17.00 -4.94
C PRO A 766 -33.63 -16.26 -4.31
N GLY A 767 -32.88 -15.60 -5.18
CA GLY A 767 -31.85 -14.65 -4.79
C GLY A 767 -32.49 -13.43 -4.12
N PRO A 768 -31.72 -12.69 -3.34
CA PRO A 768 -32.20 -11.41 -2.82
C PRO A 768 -32.68 -10.54 -4.01
N VAL A 769 -33.76 -9.83 -3.77
CA VAL A 769 -34.42 -8.85 -4.65
C VAL A 769 -33.36 -8.12 -5.49
N PRO A 770 -33.55 -7.93 -6.80
CA PRO A 770 -32.60 -7.18 -7.62
C PRO A 770 -32.41 -5.81 -7.00
N VAL A 771 -31.20 -5.58 -6.52
CA VAL A 771 -30.80 -4.24 -6.06
C VAL A 771 -30.85 -3.36 -7.29
N PHE A 772 -31.77 -2.41 -7.28
CA PHE A 772 -31.84 -1.35 -8.29
C PHE A 772 -30.49 -0.63 -8.28
N ILE A 773 -29.70 -0.84 -9.32
CA ILE A 773 -28.43 -0.14 -9.49
C ILE A 773 -28.77 1.23 -10.07
N PRO A 774 -28.63 2.33 -9.32
CA PRO A 774 -28.90 3.66 -9.84
C PRO A 774 -28.02 3.95 -11.04
N GLU A 775 -28.46 4.82 -11.93
CA GLU A 775 -27.65 5.25 -13.08
C GLU A 775 -26.28 5.75 -12.63
N PHE A 776 -25.26 5.33 -13.36
CA PHE A 776 -23.85 5.64 -13.07
C PHE A 776 -23.61 7.15 -12.93
N GLY A 777 -22.89 7.53 -11.88
CA GLY A 777 -22.55 8.92 -11.60
C GLY A 777 -23.60 9.68 -10.78
N THR A 778 -24.71 9.04 -10.41
CA THR A 778 -25.73 9.69 -9.56
C THR A 778 -25.32 9.69 -8.09
N PRO A 779 -25.80 10.64 -7.26
CA PRO A 779 -25.56 10.66 -5.82
C PRO A 779 -25.98 9.36 -5.12
N GLN A 780 -27.08 8.74 -5.59
CA GLN A 780 -27.59 7.48 -5.05
C GLN A 780 -26.63 6.30 -5.34
N TYR A 781 -26.01 6.26 -6.52
CA TYR A 781 -24.99 5.25 -6.85
C TYR A 781 -23.79 5.33 -5.91
N ARG A 782 -23.31 6.52 -5.61
CA ARG A 782 -22.18 6.75 -4.70
C ARG A 782 -22.53 6.48 -3.26
N GLN A 783 -23.73 6.87 -2.84
CA GLN A 783 -24.22 6.55 -1.51
C GLN A 783 -24.28 5.03 -1.29
N GLN A 784 -24.70 4.25 -2.30
CA GLN A 784 -24.67 2.78 -2.23
C GLN A 784 -23.24 2.21 -2.22
N SER A 785 -22.34 2.78 -3.01
CA SER A 785 -20.93 2.38 -3.04
C SER A 785 -20.24 2.63 -1.69
N ASN A 786 -20.54 3.78 -1.08
CA ASN A 786 -20.03 4.17 0.22
C ASN A 786 -20.70 3.38 1.36
N ALA A 787 -22.02 3.15 1.30
CA ALA A 787 -22.76 2.31 2.23
C ALA A 787 -22.20 0.86 2.21
N LEU A 788 -21.78 0.37 1.05
CA LEU A 788 -21.16 -0.93 0.91
C LEU A 788 -19.78 -0.97 1.56
N PHE A 789 -18.94 0.06 1.36
CA PHE A 789 -17.64 0.17 2.04
C PHE A 789 -17.81 0.18 3.56
N ASN A 790 -18.80 0.92 4.07
CA ASN A 790 -19.12 0.97 5.49
C ASN A 790 -19.70 -0.35 6.01
N ALA A 791 -20.56 -1.02 5.24
CA ALA A 791 -21.11 -2.34 5.59
C ALA A 791 -20.01 -3.42 5.62
N LEU A 792 -18.99 -3.31 4.77
CA LEU A 792 -17.81 -4.17 4.78
C LEU A 792 -16.91 -3.89 5.99
N ARG A 793 -16.80 -2.63 6.41
CA ARG A 793 -16.07 -2.22 7.62
C ARG A 793 -16.69 -2.77 8.91
N ASP A 794 -18.02 -2.81 8.98
CA ASP A 794 -18.77 -3.21 10.18
C ASP A 794 -18.87 -4.75 10.35
N LEU A 795 -18.23 -5.51 9.44
CA LEU A 795 -18.10 -6.95 9.60
C LEU A 795 -17.07 -7.26 10.69
N THR A 796 -17.54 -7.53 11.89
CA THR A 796 -16.69 -8.04 12.98
C THR A 796 -16.47 -9.53 12.80
N ILE A 797 -15.20 -9.95 12.95
CA ILE A 797 -14.80 -11.35 12.94
C ILE A 797 -14.66 -11.78 14.40
N ASP A 798 -15.45 -12.73 14.84
CA ASP A 798 -15.29 -13.36 16.15
C ASP A 798 -14.01 -14.23 16.18
N ALA A 799 -13.56 -14.57 17.38
CA ALA A 799 -12.33 -15.35 17.58
C ALA A 799 -12.33 -16.73 16.91
N ASP A 800 -13.50 -17.24 16.53
CA ASP A 800 -13.70 -18.50 15.80
C ASP A 800 -13.76 -18.32 14.26
N GLY A 801 -13.58 -17.08 13.75
CA GLY A 801 -13.63 -16.76 12.33
C GLY A 801 -15.05 -16.62 11.75
N THR A 802 -16.06 -16.50 12.60
CA THR A 802 -17.46 -16.34 12.18
C THR A 802 -17.78 -14.86 11.97
N VAL A 803 -18.32 -14.53 10.81
CA VAL A 803 -18.73 -13.16 10.47
C VAL A 803 -20.14 -12.92 10.99
N LYS A 804 -20.32 -11.98 11.92
CA LYS A 804 -21.66 -11.49 12.28
C LYS A 804 -22.17 -10.58 11.17
N LYS A 805 -23.33 -10.95 10.58
CA LYS A 805 -24.00 -10.07 9.62
C LYS A 805 -24.56 -8.86 10.37
N PRO A 806 -24.29 -7.64 9.90
CA PRO A 806 -25.06 -6.49 10.35
C PRO A 806 -26.51 -6.67 9.86
N ILE A 807 -27.47 -6.44 10.73
CA ILE A 807 -28.88 -6.31 10.34
C ILE A 807 -28.97 -4.96 9.62
N VAL A 808 -29.10 -5.00 8.29
CA VAL A 808 -29.41 -3.81 7.50
C VAL A 808 -30.87 -3.48 7.77
N VAL A 809 -31.12 -2.54 8.67
CA VAL A 809 -32.43 -1.94 8.81
C VAL A 809 -32.59 -0.99 7.62
N VAL A 810 -33.25 -1.46 6.58
CA VAL A 810 -33.78 -0.58 5.53
C VAL A 810 -34.93 0.17 6.18
N GLY A 811 -34.75 1.47 6.40
CA GLY A 811 -35.81 2.33 6.91
C GLY A 811 -36.95 2.43 5.89
N ASP A 812 -38.04 1.77 6.19
CA ASP A 812 -39.26 1.86 5.45
C ASP A 812 -40.04 3.11 5.92
N SER A 813 -40.23 4.08 5.05
CA SER A 813 -41.10 5.22 5.30
C SER A 813 -42.55 4.83 4.95
N GLY A 814 -43.31 4.61 5.96
CA GLY A 814 -44.73 4.76 6.18
C GLY A 814 -45.77 4.52 5.09
N SER A 815 -46.64 3.53 5.28
CA SER A 815 -48.09 3.75 5.42
C SER A 815 -48.84 2.45 5.77
N SER A 816 -49.54 2.53 6.93
CA SER A 816 -50.81 1.90 7.35
C SER A 816 -51.29 0.57 6.78
N SER A 817 -51.50 -0.33 7.73
CA SER A 817 -52.29 -1.57 7.84
C SER A 817 -53.73 -1.55 7.25
N PRO A 818 -54.61 -2.61 7.27
CA PRO A 818 -54.51 -3.88 8.01
C PRO A 818 -55.11 -5.16 7.33
N ASP A 819 -54.85 -6.30 8.00
CA ASP A 819 -55.64 -7.56 8.05
C ASP A 819 -56.09 -8.35 6.82
N SER A 820 -55.68 -9.58 6.77
CA SER A 820 -56.54 -10.75 6.95
C SER A 820 -55.86 -12.09 6.63
N ASP A 821 -56.06 -13.03 7.54
CA ASP A 821 -55.83 -14.48 7.40
C ASP A 821 -56.35 -15.09 6.10
N GLN A 822 -55.63 -16.06 5.58
CA GLN A 822 -56.18 -17.40 5.18
C GLN A 822 -55.09 -18.36 4.69
N ARG A 823 -55.06 -19.52 5.35
CA ARG A 823 -54.39 -20.77 4.91
C ARG A 823 -55.11 -21.30 3.68
N ILE A 824 -54.42 -22.12 2.87
CA ILE A 824 -54.78 -23.33 2.12
C ILE A 824 -53.68 -23.56 1.09
N GLY A 825 -52.85 -24.65 1.13
CA GLY A 825 -53.16 -25.94 0.62
C GLY A 825 -52.29 -26.24 -0.61
N SER A 826 -51.29 -27.11 -0.49
CA SER A 826 -50.64 -27.79 -1.66
C SER A 826 -51.55 -28.77 -2.35
N PRO A 827 -51.44 -29.03 -3.65
CA PRO A 827 -51.09 -30.37 -4.05
C PRO A 827 -50.11 -30.60 -5.22
N LYS A 828 -49.39 -31.69 -5.08
CA LYS A 828 -48.84 -32.74 -5.95
C LYS A 828 -48.85 -32.57 -7.48
N SER A 829 -47.63 -32.88 -8.01
CA SER A 829 -47.25 -33.73 -9.16
C SER A 829 -48.17 -33.87 -10.37
N ASP A 830 -47.62 -33.70 -11.57
CA ASP A 830 -47.62 -34.76 -12.58
C ASP A 830 -46.63 -34.46 -13.72
N SER A 831 -46.05 -35.54 -14.19
CA SER A 831 -45.15 -35.76 -15.29
C SER A 831 -45.77 -35.48 -16.67
N PHE A 832 -45.00 -35.06 -17.64
CA PHE A 832 -45.08 -35.62 -19.00
C PHE A 832 -43.79 -35.49 -19.79
N ASP A 833 -43.49 -36.55 -20.44
CA ASP A 833 -42.33 -36.99 -21.17
C ASP A 833 -42.36 -36.60 -22.65
N SER A 834 -41.16 -36.61 -23.27
CA SER A 834 -40.83 -37.06 -24.62
C SER A 834 -40.92 -36.10 -25.82
N GLN A 835 -39.92 -36.32 -26.61
CA GLN A 835 -39.78 -36.19 -28.07
C GLN A 835 -39.28 -34.87 -28.66
N TYR A 836 -38.06 -34.78 -29.13
CA TYR A 836 -37.67 -35.14 -30.48
C TYR A 836 -36.15 -35.13 -30.66
N ARG A 837 -35.62 -36.29 -30.99
CA ARG A 837 -34.30 -36.54 -31.59
C ARG A 837 -34.36 -36.43 -33.11
N LYS A 838 -33.21 -36.12 -33.75
CA LYS A 838 -32.75 -36.44 -35.13
C LYS A 838 -32.76 -35.21 -36.09
N LYS A 839 -31.68 -34.94 -36.69
CA LYS A 839 -30.92 -35.46 -37.84
C LYS A 839 -29.97 -34.36 -38.32
N MET A 840 -28.85 -34.47 -38.85
CA MET A 840 -27.88 -35.35 -39.52
C MET A 840 -26.66 -34.48 -39.80
N ARG A 841 -25.46 -34.87 -39.55
CA ARG A 841 -24.43 -35.56 -40.34
C ARG A 841 -24.37 -35.22 -41.85
N THR A 842 -23.20 -34.79 -42.23
CA THR A 842 -22.28 -35.24 -43.28
C THR A 842 -21.83 -34.22 -44.31
N ARG A 843 -20.60 -34.22 -44.53
CA ARG A 843 -19.64 -34.30 -45.66
C ARG A 843 -18.79 -33.07 -45.85
N SER A 844 -17.54 -33.17 -45.76
CA SER A 844 -16.42 -33.94 -46.29
C SER A 844 -15.72 -33.21 -47.41
N LYS A 845 -14.42 -32.98 -47.15
CA LYS A 845 -13.30 -33.13 -48.10
C LYS A 845 -13.18 -32.27 -49.37
N ARG A 846 -12.13 -31.57 -49.53
CA ARG A 846 -10.88 -31.92 -50.24
C ARG A 846 -10.17 -30.72 -50.90
N ARG A 847 -8.87 -30.75 -50.71
CA ARG A 847 -7.76 -30.41 -51.67
C ARG A 847 -7.65 -28.94 -52.11
N GLY A 848 -6.50 -28.38 -52.18
CA GLY A 848 -5.12 -28.74 -52.26
C GLY A 848 -4.35 -27.64 -52.88
N GLY A 849 -3.16 -27.47 -52.47
CA GLY A 849 -1.96 -27.25 -53.23
C GLY A 849 -1.79 -25.89 -53.93
N ASP A 850 -0.82 -25.14 -53.75
CA ASP A 850 0.54 -25.21 -54.24
C ASP A 850 1.27 -23.86 -54.00
N LYS A 851 2.40 -23.91 -53.46
CA LYS A 851 3.71 -23.31 -53.72
C LYS A 851 3.84 -22.00 -54.48
N ARG A 852 4.69 -21.17 -53.92
CA ARG A 852 5.94 -20.57 -54.41
C ARG A 852 6.06 -19.04 -54.20
N LYS A 853 7.04 -18.70 -53.34
CA LYS A 853 8.30 -18.02 -53.62
C LYS A 853 8.20 -16.57 -54.13
N SER A 854 8.78 -15.70 -53.45
CA SER A 854 10.10 -15.06 -53.46
C SER A 854 9.96 -13.56 -53.16
N SER A 855 10.62 -13.07 -52.21
CA SER A 855 11.92 -12.37 -52.19
C SER A 855 11.89 -10.86 -52.47
N HIS A 856 12.58 -10.24 -51.58
CA HIS A 856 13.36 -8.99 -51.65
C HIS A 856 12.72 -7.65 -51.30
N VAL A 857 13.21 -7.12 -50.22
CA VAL A 857 14.20 -6.02 -50.09
C VAL A 857 13.58 -4.63 -50.22
N PHE A 858 13.47 -3.97 -49.14
CA PHE A 858 14.20 -2.83 -48.62
C PHE A 858 13.80 -2.54 -47.18
#